data_d1483542815bf0c975071ad390d1e00c
#
_entry.id   d1483542815bf0c975071ad390d1e00c
#
_cell.length_a   1.000
_cell.length_b   1.000
_cell.length_c   1.000
_cell.angle_alpha   90.00
_cell.angle_beta   90.00
_cell.angle_gamma   90.00
#
_symmetry.space_group_name_H-M   'P 1'
#
loop_
_entity.id
_entity.type
_entity.pdbx_description
1 polymer ?
#
loop_
_entity_poly.entity_id
_entity_poly.type
_entity_poly.pdbx_seq_one_letter_code
_entity_poly.pdbx_strand_id
1 'polypeptide(L)'
;FFGVQKKWMNGHSLSLSTWGNPTERSTQGASTDEAYWLANDYYYNPYWGYQNGHKRNSRVVNDFAPSAIATWDWDINEGMKLTTSLFGKYSMYKSTKLNYNNAENPQPDYWKNMPSANYYVWGDFQNGNNAYNWDSWNNAVNYWQASKQNRQIDWDRLYYSNQQAAKNGQETMYYLQAKHNDNLNLVLSSTLNTKLTNKSSLASGFMLGVNQNRHYQTMEDMLGGKIFHNINSYAIGEYSISDPRVQYDLNTAGPNNTGKLVYEGDKFGYDYRIDVQKAGAWSTYKTQISRFEAMVSGRIGYTGMKRKGYMRNGMAADNSYGNSGTAHFLDGGGKLSVNYDAGRGHAFRIGAGYEWRAPMANTAFIAPEINNDFVTNLKNERIFSSEVSYQYQNAWMHANLSGYYSRMENVTEWQNFYNDDENSFTYVSMTGLKKEYYGLEAGLKFKLTSWLDFKTLGTISEAKNINNVTANYMLSKSAEVYTDKAYVIDMRESGTPLTVGSIGLDLHTNGWFVNLNANYYDRIYLSYSPSYRYEKVLKNRQSAHQKYPEIFPSVVTEDGNSWLPEAVAQAKGHGGWMVDMSIGKSIRLKKGSLNFNLMITNLLNNQKLVTGGYEQNSRSGYTLTTGGEVNNVRVYQFSKNPKKYYAFGTNGMFQIGYRF
;
A
#
# COMPACT_ATOMS: atom_id res chain seq x y z
N PHE A 1 -12.64 24.28 6.11
CA PHE A 1 -12.08 24.42 7.48
C PHE A 1 -12.85 25.49 8.25
N PHE A 2 -13.26 25.16 9.45
CA PHE A 2 -13.82 26.11 10.42
C PHE A 2 -13.14 25.90 11.76
N GLY A 3 -12.77 27.00 12.44
CA GLY A 3 -12.14 26.95 13.74
C GLY A 3 -12.62 28.12 14.62
N VAL A 4 -12.92 27.83 15.87
CA VAL A 4 -13.31 28.81 16.88
C VAL A 4 -12.59 28.49 18.19
N GLN A 5 -12.13 29.52 18.88
CA GLN A 5 -11.55 29.40 20.21
C GLN A 5 -12.11 30.47 21.13
N LYS A 6 -12.43 30.08 22.37
CA LYS A 6 -12.77 30.99 23.44
C LYS A 6 -11.80 30.78 24.60
N LYS A 7 -11.26 31.88 25.12
CA LYS A 7 -10.45 31.90 26.33
C LYS A 7 -11.17 32.64 27.44
N TRP A 8 -11.03 32.14 28.65
CA TRP A 8 -11.57 32.76 29.86
C TRP A 8 -10.45 33.25 30.75
N MET A 9 -10.70 34.25 31.59
CA MET A 9 -9.67 34.85 32.50
C MET A 9 -9.22 33.89 33.59
N ASN A 10 -9.96 32.84 33.90
CA ASN A 10 -9.65 31.84 34.91
C ASN A 10 -8.76 30.68 34.42
N GLY A 11 -8.02 30.89 33.35
CA GLY A 11 -7.06 29.90 32.81
C GLY A 11 -7.67 28.80 31.94
N HIS A 12 -8.96 28.84 31.62
CA HIS A 12 -9.59 27.89 30.73
C HIS A 12 -9.62 28.40 29.27
N SER A 13 -9.45 27.50 28.32
CA SER A 13 -9.79 27.77 26.94
C SER A 13 -10.45 26.54 26.29
N LEU A 14 -11.38 26.79 25.39
CA LEU A 14 -12.03 25.77 24.57
C LEU A 14 -11.86 26.12 23.09
N SER A 15 -11.37 25.20 22.32
CA SER A 15 -11.28 25.31 20.85
C SER A 15 -12.04 24.19 20.18
N LEU A 16 -12.69 24.53 19.06
CA LEU A 16 -13.32 23.57 18.15
C LEU A 16 -12.77 23.83 16.75
N SER A 17 -12.26 22.80 16.12
CA SER A 17 -11.85 22.85 14.71
C SER A 17 -12.53 21.73 13.94
N THR A 18 -13.04 22.05 12.76
CA THR A 18 -13.66 21.09 11.85
C THR A 18 -13.12 21.26 10.44
N TRP A 19 -12.97 20.17 9.72
CA TRP A 19 -12.52 20.19 8.34
C TRP A 19 -13.05 18.98 7.56
N GLY A 20 -13.09 19.12 6.27
CA GLY A 20 -13.47 18.08 5.32
C GLY A 20 -13.26 18.56 3.90
N ASN A 21 -12.77 17.70 3.04
CA ASN A 21 -12.55 17.98 1.64
C ASN A 21 -12.97 16.77 0.80
N PRO A 22 -14.15 16.79 0.14
CA PRO A 22 -14.53 15.72 -0.77
C PRO A 22 -13.60 15.74 -1.99
N THR A 23 -13.13 14.57 -2.38
CA THR A 23 -12.28 14.39 -3.55
C THR A 23 -12.80 13.30 -4.45
N GLU A 24 -12.68 13.50 -5.76
CA GLU A 24 -12.87 12.47 -6.77
C GLU A 24 -11.64 12.45 -7.68
N ARG A 25 -11.11 11.28 -7.94
CA ARG A 25 -9.95 11.12 -8.83
C ARG A 25 -9.98 9.79 -9.56
N SER A 26 -9.61 9.83 -10.83
CA SER A 26 -9.23 8.63 -11.58
C SER A 26 -7.85 8.15 -11.16
N THR A 27 -7.64 6.83 -11.16
CA THR A 27 -6.35 6.25 -10.78
C THR A 27 -5.63 5.65 -11.97
N GLN A 28 -4.32 5.51 -11.84
CA GLN A 28 -3.45 4.84 -12.80
C GLN A 28 -3.17 3.41 -12.33
N GLY A 29 -3.15 2.45 -13.27
CA GLY A 29 -2.66 1.10 -13.05
C GLY A 29 -1.18 0.97 -13.37
N ALA A 30 -0.45 0.19 -12.59
CA ALA A 30 0.87 -0.28 -12.99
C ALA A 30 0.74 -1.25 -14.16
N SER A 31 1.71 -1.26 -15.07
CA SER A 31 1.77 -2.22 -16.16
C SER A 31 3.17 -2.79 -16.34
N THR A 32 3.33 -3.76 -17.24
CA THR A 32 4.64 -4.37 -17.54
C THR A 32 5.46 -3.47 -18.46
N ASP A 33 6.79 -3.65 -18.46
CA ASP A 33 7.67 -2.94 -19.40
C ASP A 33 7.30 -3.20 -20.86
N GLU A 34 6.82 -4.41 -21.17
CA GLU A 34 6.28 -4.76 -22.49
C GLU A 34 5.09 -3.87 -22.89
N ALA A 35 4.15 -3.62 -21.97
CA ALA A 35 3.01 -2.76 -22.25
C ALA A 35 3.43 -1.29 -22.47
N TYR A 36 4.38 -0.79 -21.69
CA TYR A 36 4.95 0.56 -21.89
C TYR A 36 5.68 0.66 -23.23
N TRP A 37 6.45 -0.36 -23.61
CA TRP A 37 7.12 -0.43 -24.91
C TRP A 37 6.11 -0.45 -26.07
N LEU A 38 5.08 -1.30 -26.00
CA LEU A 38 4.04 -1.38 -27.03
C LEU A 38 3.26 -0.07 -27.17
N ALA A 39 3.00 0.61 -26.05
CA ALA A 39 2.33 1.90 -26.05
C ALA A 39 3.23 3.04 -26.50
N ASN A 40 4.56 2.85 -26.47
CA ASN A 40 5.59 3.91 -26.59
C ASN A 40 5.30 5.08 -25.65
N ASP A 41 4.89 4.78 -24.41
CA ASP A 41 4.41 5.78 -23.46
C ASP A 41 4.54 5.26 -22.01
N TYR A 42 5.38 5.89 -21.19
CA TYR A 42 5.51 5.59 -19.75
C TYR A 42 4.31 6.05 -18.92
N TYR A 43 3.39 6.83 -19.50
CA TYR A 43 2.09 7.18 -18.89
C TYR A 43 0.97 6.25 -19.26
N TYR A 44 1.27 5.14 -19.98
CA TYR A 44 0.25 4.15 -20.32
C TYR A 44 -0.52 3.74 -19.06
N ASN A 45 -1.85 3.78 -19.17
CA ASN A 45 -2.77 3.42 -18.09
C ASN A 45 -3.82 2.45 -18.64
N PRO A 46 -3.85 1.18 -18.19
CA PRO A 46 -4.79 0.18 -18.68
C PRO A 46 -6.22 0.35 -18.14
N TYR A 47 -6.47 1.30 -17.21
CA TYR A 47 -7.74 1.40 -16.52
C TYR A 47 -8.79 2.27 -17.19
N TRP A 48 -8.49 2.92 -18.28
CA TRP A 48 -9.43 3.73 -19.01
C TRP A 48 -9.59 3.27 -20.46
N GLY A 49 -10.68 3.71 -21.10
CA GLY A 49 -10.94 3.49 -22.50
C GLY A 49 -12.00 4.43 -23.03
N TYR A 50 -12.48 4.18 -24.24
CA TYR A 50 -13.50 4.99 -24.88
C TYR A 50 -14.88 4.33 -24.75
N GLN A 51 -15.89 5.14 -24.37
CA GLN A 51 -17.31 4.80 -24.42
C GLN A 51 -18.00 5.87 -25.26
N ASN A 52 -18.60 5.50 -26.37
CA ASN A 52 -19.23 6.45 -27.32
C ASN A 52 -18.31 7.65 -27.65
N GLY A 53 -17.02 7.39 -27.85
CA GLY A 53 -16.00 8.41 -28.13
C GLY A 53 -15.49 9.22 -26.94
N HIS A 54 -16.08 9.06 -25.73
CA HIS A 54 -15.67 9.75 -24.50
C HIS A 54 -14.77 8.87 -23.64
N LYS A 55 -13.76 9.48 -22.97
CA LYS A 55 -12.89 8.76 -22.04
C LYS A 55 -13.63 8.40 -20.78
N ARG A 56 -13.56 7.12 -20.39
CA ARG A 56 -14.08 6.59 -19.12
C ARG A 56 -12.98 5.78 -18.41
N ASN A 57 -12.73 6.07 -17.13
CA ASN A 57 -11.82 5.29 -16.29
C ASN A 57 -12.63 4.27 -15.47
N SER A 58 -12.14 3.03 -15.38
CA SER A 58 -12.76 1.98 -14.58
C SER A 58 -12.44 2.08 -13.10
N ARG A 59 -11.42 2.87 -12.74
CA ARG A 59 -10.93 3.04 -11.37
C ARG A 59 -11.03 4.49 -10.94
N VAL A 60 -12.16 4.84 -10.33
CA VAL A 60 -12.42 6.15 -9.75
C VAL A 60 -12.49 6.01 -8.23
N VAL A 61 -11.76 6.86 -7.54
CA VAL A 61 -11.77 6.94 -6.08
C VAL A 61 -12.51 8.20 -5.66
N ASN A 62 -13.52 8.00 -4.80
CA ASN A 62 -14.19 9.07 -4.08
C ASN A 62 -13.79 8.95 -2.60
N ASP A 63 -13.38 10.04 -1.99
CA ASP A 63 -12.97 10.09 -0.59
C ASP A 63 -13.49 11.37 0.05
N PHE A 64 -14.21 11.22 1.16
CA PHE A 64 -14.66 12.34 2.00
C PHE A 64 -14.53 11.95 3.47
N ALA A 65 -13.73 12.70 4.21
CA ALA A 65 -13.39 12.40 5.59
C ALA A 65 -13.61 13.61 6.51
N PRO A 66 -14.89 14.01 6.76
CA PRO A 66 -15.19 15.07 7.73
C PRO A 66 -14.63 14.70 9.10
N SER A 67 -13.98 15.68 9.71
CA SER A 67 -13.27 15.53 10.97
C SER A 67 -13.56 16.72 11.88
N ALA A 68 -13.61 16.48 13.18
CA ALA A 68 -13.73 17.50 14.19
C ALA A 68 -12.85 17.21 15.38
N ILE A 69 -12.30 18.24 15.99
CA ILE A 69 -11.57 18.15 17.26
C ILE A 69 -12.03 19.27 18.18
N ALA A 70 -12.45 18.90 19.39
CA ALA A 70 -12.69 19.81 20.49
C ALA A 70 -11.55 19.66 21.50
N THR A 71 -10.90 20.77 21.84
CA THR A 71 -9.80 20.77 22.81
C THR A 71 -10.11 21.74 23.93
N TRP A 72 -10.06 21.24 25.15
CA TRP A 72 -10.13 22.01 26.37
C TRP A 72 -8.77 22.07 27.01
N ASP A 73 -8.25 23.28 27.17
CA ASP A 73 -7.03 23.57 27.93
C ASP A 73 -7.40 24.22 29.25
N TRP A 74 -6.72 23.82 30.30
CA TRP A 74 -6.80 24.40 31.63
C TRP A 74 -5.41 24.66 32.18
N ASP A 75 -5.05 25.94 32.29
CA ASP A 75 -3.86 26.41 32.98
C ASP A 75 -4.17 26.42 34.49
N ILE A 76 -3.87 25.29 35.16
CA ILE A 76 -4.19 25.08 36.59
C ILE A 76 -3.39 26.06 37.44
N ASN A 77 -2.11 26.23 37.11
CA ASN A 77 -1.21 27.23 37.66
C ASN A 77 -0.01 27.44 36.72
N GLU A 78 0.97 28.27 37.07
CA GLU A 78 2.15 28.59 36.24
C GLU A 78 3.01 27.36 35.88
N GLY A 79 2.90 26.27 36.63
CA GLY A 79 3.66 25.03 36.41
C GLY A 79 2.82 23.84 35.90
N MET A 80 1.48 23.98 35.84
CA MET A 80 0.60 22.84 35.51
C MET A 80 -0.45 23.21 34.47
N LYS A 81 -0.46 22.47 33.39
CA LYS A 81 -1.48 22.59 32.30
C LYS A 81 -2.09 21.24 31.99
N LEU A 82 -3.42 21.18 31.99
CA LEU A 82 -4.20 20.04 31.51
C LEU A 82 -4.74 20.37 30.11
N THR A 83 -4.53 19.45 29.17
CA THR A 83 -5.11 19.50 27.83
C THR A 83 -5.91 18.23 27.60
N THR A 84 -7.21 18.39 27.35
CA THR A 84 -8.13 17.29 27.02
C THR A 84 -8.74 17.52 25.66
N SER A 85 -8.65 16.52 24.78
CA SER A 85 -9.14 16.59 23.41
C SER A 85 -10.05 15.44 23.08
N LEU A 86 -11.16 15.74 22.41
CA LEU A 86 -12.06 14.76 21.79
C LEU A 86 -11.97 14.94 20.27
N PHE A 87 -11.49 13.91 19.61
CA PHE A 87 -11.40 13.85 18.15
C PHE A 87 -12.43 12.88 17.59
N GLY A 88 -13.12 13.29 16.52
CA GLY A 88 -14.03 12.46 15.75
C GLY A 88 -13.76 12.61 14.25
N LYS A 89 -13.75 11.49 13.54
CA LYS A 89 -13.61 11.42 12.08
C LYS A 89 -14.56 10.35 11.53
N TYR A 90 -15.27 10.67 10.47
CA TYR A 90 -16.01 9.69 9.67
C TYR A 90 -15.51 9.73 8.23
N SER A 91 -14.79 8.70 7.80
CA SER A 91 -14.25 8.61 6.45
C SER A 91 -15.17 7.74 5.60
N MET A 92 -15.58 8.24 4.45
CA MET A 92 -16.33 7.55 3.41
C MET A 92 -15.40 7.38 2.21
N TYR A 93 -14.94 6.16 1.98
CA TYR A 93 -14.05 5.84 0.87
C TYR A 93 -14.71 4.86 -0.08
N LYS A 94 -14.71 5.20 -1.36
CA LYS A 94 -15.23 4.36 -2.44
C LYS A 94 -14.19 4.27 -3.56
N SER A 95 -13.96 3.06 -4.07
CA SER A 95 -13.08 2.82 -5.22
C SER A 95 -13.74 1.86 -6.21
N THR A 96 -13.99 2.32 -7.44
CA THR A 96 -14.59 1.49 -8.49
C THR A 96 -13.57 0.52 -9.10
N LYS A 97 -14.07 -0.56 -9.69
CA LYS A 97 -13.29 -1.55 -10.44
C LYS A 97 -14.16 -2.25 -11.48
N LEU A 98 -13.69 -2.28 -12.73
CA LEU A 98 -14.25 -3.16 -13.76
C LEU A 98 -13.97 -4.61 -13.38
N ASN A 99 -15.01 -5.44 -13.43
CA ASN A 99 -14.94 -6.86 -13.15
C ASN A 99 -15.74 -7.66 -14.21
N TYR A 100 -15.63 -8.99 -14.18
CA TYR A 100 -16.26 -9.86 -15.14
C TYR A 100 -16.74 -11.14 -14.46
N ASN A 101 -17.74 -11.76 -15.04
CA ASN A 101 -18.38 -12.98 -14.55
C ASN A 101 -18.43 -14.00 -15.71
N ASN A 102 -17.74 -15.11 -15.58
CA ASN A 102 -17.64 -16.18 -16.58
C ASN A 102 -17.42 -15.64 -18.02
N ALA A 103 -16.50 -14.70 -18.14
CA ALA A 103 -16.14 -14.03 -19.40
C ALA A 103 -14.64 -13.80 -19.47
N GLU A 104 -14.13 -13.38 -20.63
CA GLU A 104 -12.72 -13.01 -20.78
C GLU A 104 -12.37 -11.77 -19.94
N ASN A 105 -11.15 -11.75 -19.43
CA ASN A 105 -10.65 -10.60 -18.70
C ASN A 105 -10.63 -9.34 -19.59
N PRO A 106 -11.36 -8.27 -19.26
CA PRO A 106 -11.47 -7.08 -20.09
C PRO A 106 -10.27 -6.13 -20.02
N GLN A 107 -9.27 -6.44 -19.20
CA GLN A 107 -8.08 -5.59 -19.08
C GLN A 107 -7.17 -5.75 -20.29
N PRO A 108 -6.83 -4.67 -21.01
CA PRO A 108 -6.02 -4.77 -22.21
C PRO A 108 -4.62 -5.33 -21.94
N ASP A 109 -4.02 -5.03 -20.80
CA ASP A 109 -2.71 -5.52 -20.37
C ASP A 109 -2.77 -6.83 -19.57
N TYR A 110 -3.86 -7.59 -19.69
CA TYR A 110 -3.92 -8.95 -19.14
C TYR A 110 -2.89 -9.83 -19.86
N TRP A 111 -2.12 -10.59 -19.10
CA TRP A 111 -0.95 -11.31 -19.64
C TRP A 111 -1.24 -12.21 -20.84
N LYS A 112 -2.43 -12.82 -20.92
CA LYS A 112 -2.83 -13.66 -22.08
C LYS A 112 -3.01 -12.87 -23.38
N ASN A 113 -3.20 -11.56 -23.30
CA ASN A 113 -3.35 -10.66 -24.45
C ASN A 113 -2.02 -10.05 -24.89
N MET A 114 -0.95 -10.30 -24.14
CA MET A 114 0.37 -9.71 -24.40
C MET A 114 1.15 -10.56 -25.41
N PRO A 115 1.97 -9.97 -26.29
CA PRO A 115 2.83 -10.70 -27.23
C PRO A 115 3.66 -11.79 -26.55
N SER A 116 4.25 -11.48 -25.36
CA SER A 116 5.04 -12.42 -24.58
C SER A 116 4.31 -13.70 -24.14
N ALA A 117 2.98 -13.71 -24.15
CA ALA A 117 2.19 -14.90 -23.88
C ALA A 117 2.23 -15.94 -25.04
N ASN A 118 2.78 -15.57 -26.20
CA ASN A 118 2.82 -16.40 -27.40
C ASN A 118 4.22 -16.98 -27.68
N TYR A 119 5.13 -16.91 -26.72
CA TYR A 119 6.53 -17.33 -26.95
C TYR A 119 6.74 -18.80 -27.19
N TYR A 120 6.00 -19.69 -26.51
CA TYR A 120 6.18 -21.13 -26.68
C TYR A 120 4.84 -21.83 -26.82
N VAL A 121 4.75 -22.66 -27.83
CA VAL A 121 3.75 -23.72 -27.93
C VAL A 121 4.47 -25.03 -27.60
N TRP A 122 4.13 -25.68 -26.49
CA TRP A 122 4.81 -26.87 -26.00
C TRP A 122 4.87 -28.02 -27.01
N GLY A 123 3.81 -28.22 -27.80
CA GLY A 123 3.77 -29.24 -28.83
C GLY A 123 4.84 -29.03 -29.91
N ASP A 124 5.16 -27.78 -30.25
CA ASP A 124 6.23 -27.48 -31.23
C ASP A 124 7.59 -27.77 -30.63
N PHE A 125 7.78 -27.55 -29.33
CA PHE A 125 9.02 -27.89 -28.63
C PHE A 125 9.26 -29.40 -28.56
N GLN A 126 8.24 -30.20 -28.23
CA GLN A 126 8.33 -31.66 -28.20
C GLN A 126 8.69 -32.27 -29.58
N ASN A 127 8.32 -31.60 -30.66
CA ASN A 127 8.62 -32.00 -32.03
C ASN A 127 9.96 -31.45 -32.54
N GLY A 128 10.79 -30.88 -31.66
CA GLY A 128 12.11 -30.31 -31.98
C GLY A 128 12.05 -28.95 -32.69
N ASN A 129 10.87 -28.35 -32.78
CA ASN A 129 10.70 -27.01 -33.30
C ASN A 129 10.86 -26.02 -32.11
N ASN A 130 12.02 -25.44 -31.94
CA ASN A 130 12.26 -24.34 -31.00
C ASN A 130 11.49 -23.07 -31.39
N ALA A 131 10.25 -23.21 -31.82
CA ALA A 131 9.55 -22.15 -32.46
C ALA A 131 8.75 -21.33 -31.45
N TYR A 132 9.23 -20.12 -31.23
CA TYR A 132 8.33 -19.03 -30.87
C TYR A 132 7.22 -18.96 -31.92
N ASN A 133 5.99 -18.80 -31.52
CA ASN A 133 4.92 -18.48 -32.44
C ASN A 133 5.06 -16.99 -32.84
N TRP A 134 6.01 -16.72 -33.73
CA TRP A 134 6.33 -15.36 -34.18
C TRP A 134 5.15 -14.69 -34.89
N ASP A 135 4.33 -15.46 -35.58
CA ASP A 135 3.13 -14.91 -36.27
C ASP A 135 2.13 -14.39 -35.21
N SER A 136 1.83 -15.18 -34.20
CA SER A 136 0.95 -14.75 -33.12
C SER A 136 1.55 -13.58 -32.33
N TRP A 137 2.88 -13.59 -32.07
CA TRP A 137 3.58 -12.49 -31.42
C TRP A 137 3.50 -11.21 -32.28
N ASN A 138 3.82 -11.30 -33.56
CA ASN A 138 3.75 -10.15 -34.48
C ASN A 138 2.32 -9.62 -34.59
N ASN A 139 1.33 -10.48 -34.69
CA ASN A 139 -0.08 -10.08 -34.77
C ASN A 139 -0.50 -9.32 -33.48
N ALA A 140 -0.10 -9.78 -32.31
CA ALA A 140 -0.38 -9.09 -31.05
C ALA A 140 0.34 -7.72 -30.97
N VAL A 141 1.62 -7.63 -31.40
CA VAL A 141 2.36 -6.37 -31.47
C VAL A 141 1.67 -5.39 -32.42
N ASN A 142 1.36 -5.85 -33.65
CA ASN A 142 0.71 -5.01 -34.66
C ASN A 142 -0.66 -4.53 -34.18
N TYR A 143 -1.46 -5.39 -33.54
CA TYR A 143 -2.76 -5.01 -32.96
C TYR A 143 -2.61 -3.89 -31.92
N TRP A 144 -1.67 -4.06 -30.95
CA TRP A 144 -1.43 -3.07 -29.90
C TRP A 144 -0.93 -1.73 -30.43
N GLN A 145 -0.04 -1.75 -31.44
CA GLN A 145 0.58 -0.55 -31.99
C GLN A 145 -0.32 0.17 -33.02
N ALA A 146 -1.25 -0.52 -33.66
CA ALA A 146 -2.09 0.03 -34.70
C ALA A 146 -2.93 1.23 -34.26
N SER A 147 -3.47 1.20 -33.05
CA SER A 147 -4.24 2.33 -32.52
C SER A 147 -4.19 2.42 -30.99
N LYS A 148 -4.45 3.62 -30.46
CA LYS A 148 -4.62 3.82 -29.02
C LYS A 148 -5.84 3.10 -28.47
N GLN A 149 -6.87 2.92 -29.27
CA GLN A 149 -8.10 2.19 -28.87
C GLN A 149 -7.82 0.73 -28.59
N ASN A 150 -6.97 0.08 -29.38
CA ASN A 150 -6.67 -1.36 -29.24
C ASN A 150 -5.99 -1.71 -27.92
N ARG A 151 -5.32 -0.75 -27.29
CA ARG A 151 -4.62 -0.94 -26.01
C ARG A 151 -5.35 -0.34 -24.80
N GLN A 152 -6.61 0.05 -24.96
CA GLN A 152 -7.46 0.59 -23.91
C GLN A 152 -8.71 -0.29 -23.72
N ILE A 153 -9.45 -0.05 -22.61
CA ILE A 153 -10.71 -0.74 -22.37
C ILE A 153 -11.72 -0.40 -23.48
N ASP A 154 -12.23 -1.41 -24.13
CA ASP A 154 -13.31 -1.29 -25.13
C ASP A 154 -14.67 -1.34 -24.43
N TRP A 155 -15.11 -0.21 -23.86
CA TRP A 155 -16.39 -0.11 -23.16
C TRP A 155 -17.58 -0.44 -24.05
N ASP A 156 -17.56 -0.03 -25.31
CA ASP A 156 -18.67 -0.25 -26.26
C ASP A 156 -18.85 -1.74 -26.52
N ARG A 157 -17.75 -2.51 -26.64
CA ARG A 157 -17.78 -3.98 -26.73
C ARG A 157 -18.36 -4.61 -25.46
N LEU A 158 -18.00 -4.12 -24.27
CA LEU A 158 -18.52 -4.67 -23.01
C LEU A 158 -20.02 -4.45 -22.90
N TYR A 159 -20.53 -3.27 -23.25
CA TYR A 159 -21.97 -3.00 -23.32
C TYR A 159 -22.67 -3.87 -24.33
N TYR A 160 -22.13 -4.02 -25.54
CA TYR A 160 -22.69 -4.88 -26.58
C TYR A 160 -22.79 -6.33 -26.10
N SER A 161 -21.74 -6.87 -25.49
CA SER A 161 -21.72 -8.25 -24.97
C SER A 161 -22.80 -8.46 -23.92
N ASN A 162 -22.96 -7.55 -22.98
CA ASN A 162 -23.99 -7.60 -21.95
C ASN A 162 -25.42 -7.49 -22.54
N GLN A 163 -25.61 -6.63 -23.52
CA GLN A 163 -26.91 -6.51 -24.20
C GLN A 163 -27.30 -7.82 -24.94
N GLN A 164 -26.32 -8.51 -25.54
CA GLN A 164 -26.58 -9.82 -26.17
C GLN A 164 -26.89 -10.88 -25.08
N ALA A 165 -26.14 -10.90 -23.98
CA ALA A 165 -26.42 -11.77 -22.83
C ALA A 165 -27.84 -11.53 -22.28
N ALA A 166 -28.20 -10.26 -22.08
CA ALA A 166 -29.55 -9.89 -21.60
C ALA A 166 -30.70 -10.30 -22.52
N LYS A 167 -30.52 -10.20 -23.85
CA LYS A 167 -31.51 -10.69 -24.85
C LYS A 167 -31.75 -12.19 -24.75
N ASN A 168 -30.70 -12.94 -24.39
CA ASN A 168 -30.74 -14.40 -24.26
C ASN A 168 -31.07 -14.85 -22.81
N GLY A 169 -31.47 -13.95 -21.92
CA GLY A 169 -31.77 -14.27 -20.51
C GLY A 169 -30.55 -14.78 -19.73
N GLN A 170 -29.34 -14.39 -20.14
CA GLN A 170 -28.08 -14.80 -19.50
C GLN A 170 -27.59 -13.78 -18.47
N GLU A 171 -26.68 -14.24 -17.60
CA GLU A 171 -26.01 -13.39 -16.60
C GLU A 171 -25.21 -12.26 -17.24
N THR A 172 -25.12 -11.13 -16.51
CA THR A 172 -24.26 -10.01 -16.84
C THR A 172 -22.79 -10.46 -16.85
N MET A 173 -22.13 -10.28 -17.99
CA MET A 173 -20.74 -10.73 -18.19
C MET A 173 -19.72 -9.75 -17.63
N TYR A 174 -19.98 -8.44 -17.77
CA TYR A 174 -19.09 -7.36 -17.37
C TYR A 174 -19.85 -6.35 -16.52
N TYR A 175 -19.21 -5.88 -15.45
CA TYR A 175 -19.84 -4.92 -14.55
C TYR A 175 -18.81 -4.04 -13.84
N LEU A 176 -19.23 -2.86 -13.43
CA LEU A 176 -18.46 -1.98 -12.57
C LEU A 176 -18.94 -2.17 -11.13
N GLN A 177 -18.04 -2.55 -10.25
CA GLN A 177 -18.27 -2.63 -8.80
C GLN A 177 -17.56 -1.52 -8.07
N ALA A 178 -17.98 -1.19 -6.87
CA ALA A 178 -17.21 -0.37 -5.94
C ALA A 178 -16.91 -1.11 -4.65
N LYS A 179 -15.70 -0.98 -4.17
CA LYS A 179 -15.29 -1.34 -2.81
C LYS A 179 -15.39 -0.12 -1.93
N HIS A 180 -16.07 -0.28 -0.80
CA HIS A 180 -16.24 0.74 0.22
C HIS A 180 -15.43 0.43 1.47
N ASN A 181 -14.94 1.46 2.12
CA ASN A 181 -14.22 1.41 3.38
C ASN A 181 -14.65 2.61 4.23
N ASP A 182 -15.76 2.46 4.96
CA ASP A 182 -16.30 3.52 5.80
C ASP A 182 -15.75 3.38 7.22
N ASN A 183 -15.10 4.41 7.71
CA ASN A 183 -14.37 4.36 8.97
C ASN A 183 -14.83 5.45 9.94
N LEU A 184 -15.40 5.04 11.08
CA LEU A 184 -15.62 5.89 12.25
C LEU A 184 -14.45 5.77 13.20
N ASN A 185 -13.81 6.90 13.53
CA ASN A 185 -12.74 6.97 14.50
C ASN A 185 -13.05 8.02 15.56
N LEU A 186 -13.16 7.61 16.82
CA LEU A 186 -13.36 8.47 17.97
C LEU A 186 -12.20 8.28 18.96
N VAL A 187 -11.59 9.38 19.38
CA VAL A 187 -10.46 9.37 20.32
C VAL A 187 -10.64 10.45 21.37
N LEU A 188 -10.63 10.06 22.62
CA LEU A 188 -10.52 10.95 23.78
C LEU A 188 -9.09 10.84 24.32
N SER A 189 -8.43 11.96 24.49
CA SER A 189 -7.10 12.01 25.13
C SER A 189 -7.01 13.15 26.14
N SER A 190 -6.28 12.90 27.22
CA SER A 190 -6.02 13.93 28.24
C SER A 190 -4.56 13.85 28.66
N THR A 191 -3.89 15.01 28.70
CA THR A 191 -2.47 15.11 29.06
C THR A 191 -2.30 16.22 30.09
N LEU A 192 -1.69 15.87 31.23
CA LEU A 192 -1.25 16.81 32.25
C LEU A 192 0.25 17.06 32.09
N ASN A 193 0.60 18.30 31.81
CA ASN A 193 1.99 18.77 31.80
C ASN A 193 2.29 19.46 33.12
N THR A 194 3.33 19.00 33.81
CA THR A 194 3.74 19.53 35.11
C THR A 194 5.20 19.93 35.07
N LYS A 195 5.50 21.17 35.40
CA LYS A 195 6.84 21.66 35.65
C LYS A 195 7.20 21.35 37.08
N LEU A 196 8.05 20.34 37.30
CA LEU A 196 8.46 19.92 38.65
C LEU A 196 9.49 20.88 39.25
N THR A 197 10.44 21.31 38.43
CA THR A 197 11.45 22.31 38.77
C THR A 197 11.73 23.18 37.53
N ASN A 198 12.62 24.18 37.64
CA ASN A 198 13.04 24.95 36.46
C ASN A 198 13.79 24.12 35.40
N LYS A 199 14.23 22.90 35.76
CA LYS A 199 15.03 22.01 34.93
C LYS A 199 14.34 20.67 34.64
N SER A 200 13.18 20.41 35.23
CA SER A 200 12.51 19.13 35.05
C SER A 200 10.99 19.27 34.84
N SER A 201 10.45 18.44 34.01
CA SER A 201 9.01 18.37 33.68
C SER A 201 8.52 16.94 33.59
N LEU A 202 7.25 16.75 33.88
CA LEU A 202 6.53 15.50 33.75
C LEU A 202 5.31 15.73 32.88
N ALA A 203 5.15 14.91 31.83
CA ALA A 203 3.94 14.85 31.02
C ALA A 203 3.31 13.47 31.20
N SER A 204 2.11 13.41 31.71
CA SER A 204 1.36 12.14 31.91
C SER A 204 -0.01 12.24 31.29
N GLY A 205 -0.49 11.17 30.71
CA GLY A 205 -1.79 11.21 30.06
C GLY A 205 -2.38 9.83 29.81
N PHE A 206 -3.61 9.86 29.32
CA PHE A 206 -4.31 8.67 28.85
C PHE A 206 -5.00 8.91 27.50
N MET A 207 -5.33 7.82 26.83
CA MET A 207 -6.09 7.82 25.58
C MET A 207 -7.12 6.68 25.62
N LEU A 208 -8.34 6.99 25.15
CA LEU A 208 -9.38 6.01 24.84
C LEU A 208 -9.75 6.17 23.38
N GLY A 209 -9.82 5.08 22.64
CA GLY A 209 -10.11 5.12 21.22
C GLY A 209 -11.05 4.00 20.79
N VAL A 210 -11.96 4.33 19.87
CA VAL A 210 -12.83 3.38 19.18
C VAL A 210 -12.72 3.62 17.69
N ASN A 211 -12.41 2.55 16.96
CA ASN A 211 -12.40 2.56 15.50
C ASN A 211 -13.35 1.49 14.97
N GLN A 212 -14.24 1.86 14.06
CA GLN A 212 -15.14 0.95 13.37
C GLN A 212 -14.95 1.12 11.88
N ASN A 213 -14.45 0.08 11.23
CA ASN A 213 -14.13 0.08 9.82
C ASN A 213 -15.02 -0.91 9.07
N ARG A 214 -15.99 -0.40 8.31
CA ARG A 214 -16.93 -1.22 7.53
C ARG A 214 -16.46 -1.36 6.10
N HIS A 215 -16.31 -2.60 5.67
CA HIS A 215 -15.93 -3.00 4.33
C HIS A 215 -17.12 -3.68 3.64
N TYR A 216 -17.50 -3.17 2.49
CA TYR A 216 -18.56 -3.75 1.68
C TYR A 216 -18.36 -3.44 0.20
N GLN A 217 -19.11 -4.12 -0.65
CA GLN A 217 -19.05 -3.97 -2.10
C GLN A 217 -20.43 -3.63 -2.63
N THR A 218 -20.52 -2.75 -3.63
CA THR A 218 -21.76 -2.40 -4.34
C THR A 218 -21.64 -2.59 -5.83
N MET A 219 -22.77 -2.89 -6.49
CA MET A 219 -22.89 -2.85 -7.93
C MET A 219 -23.04 -1.39 -8.37
N GLU A 220 -22.09 -0.88 -9.15
CA GLU A 220 -22.13 0.52 -9.60
C GLU A 220 -22.77 0.69 -10.98
N ASP A 221 -22.51 -0.24 -11.92
CA ASP A 221 -23.02 -0.21 -13.28
C ASP A 221 -22.99 -1.63 -13.88
N MET A 222 -24.13 -2.11 -14.33
CA MET A 222 -24.25 -3.42 -14.97
C MET A 222 -23.87 -3.39 -16.46
N LEU A 223 -23.41 -2.26 -16.99
CA LEU A 223 -22.98 -2.05 -18.37
C LEU A 223 -24.00 -2.56 -19.38
N GLY A 224 -25.30 -2.30 -19.14
CA GLY A 224 -26.40 -2.74 -19.99
C GLY A 224 -26.86 -4.19 -19.78
N GLY A 225 -26.29 -4.91 -18.81
CA GLY A 225 -26.78 -6.21 -18.34
C GLY A 225 -28.08 -6.08 -17.54
N LYS A 226 -28.80 -7.20 -17.34
CA LYS A 226 -30.09 -7.21 -16.64
C LYS A 226 -30.17 -8.21 -15.48
N ILE A 227 -29.36 -9.25 -15.54
CA ILE A 227 -29.41 -10.36 -14.58
C ILE A 227 -28.01 -10.50 -13.97
N PHE A 228 -27.94 -10.44 -12.63
CA PHE A 228 -26.73 -10.73 -11.89
C PHE A 228 -27.12 -11.32 -10.54
N HIS A 229 -26.64 -12.51 -10.22
CA HIS A 229 -26.90 -13.16 -8.95
C HIS A 229 -25.72 -13.01 -8.00
N ASN A 230 -26.00 -12.87 -6.71
CA ASN A 230 -25.00 -12.77 -5.65
C ASN A 230 -24.38 -14.13 -5.32
N ILE A 231 -23.60 -14.65 -6.25
CA ILE A 231 -22.94 -15.96 -6.15
C ILE A 231 -21.44 -15.85 -6.42
N ASN A 232 -20.69 -16.76 -5.81
CA ASN A 232 -19.25 -16.88 -6.00
C ASN A 232 -18.94 -17.67 -7.29
N SER A 233 -18.78 -16.95 -8.39
CA SER A 233 -18.50 -17.55 -9.71
C SER A 233 -17.17 -18.33 -9.75
N TYR A 234 -16.21 -18.04 -8.86
CA TYR A 234 -14.95 -18.78 -8.77
C TYR A 234 -15.14 -20.20 -8.20
N ALA A 235 -16.20 -20.43 -7.44
CA ALA A 235 -16.53 -21.72 -6.85
C ALA A 235 -17.37 -22.61 -7.78
N ILE A 236 -17.92 -22.04 -8.87
CA ILE A 236 -18.66 -22.80 -9.89
C ILE A 236 -17.66 -23.68 -10.66
N GLY A 237 -17.94 -24.96 -10.71
CA GLY A 237 -17.01 -25.95 -11.27
C GLY A 237 -16.40 -26.85 -10.19
N GLU A 238 -16.09 -26.31 -9.04
CA GLU A 238 -15.83 -27.09 -7.81
C GLU A 238 -17.16 -27.58 -7.21
N TYR A 239 -18.17 -26.69 -7.22
CA TYR A 239 -19.53 -26.96 -6.70
C TYR A 239 -20.58 -26.62 -7.75
N SER A 240 -21.76 -27.27 -7.68
CA SER A 240 -22.89 -26.90 -8.54
C SER A 240 -23.40 -25.50 -8.16
N ILE A 241 -24.05 -24.84 -9.13
CA ILE A 241 -24.59 -23.48 -8.95
C ILE A 241 -25.64 -23.39 -7.85
N SER A 242 -26.33 -24.49 -7.51
CA SER A 242 -27.31 -24.58 -6.44
C SER A 242 -26.74 -25.03 -5.11
N ASP A 243 -25.42 -25.26 -5.03
CA ASP A 243 -24.76 -25.62 -3.77
C ASP A 243 -24.72 -24.41 -2.83
N PRO A 244 -25.08 -24.56 -1.55
CA PRO A 244 -24.98 -23.45 -0.59
C PRO A 244 -23.62 -22.76 -0.56
N ARG A 245 -22.53 -23.48 -0.83
CA ARG A 245 -21.16 -22.97 -0.80
C ARG A 245 -20.86 -21.91 -1.85
N VAL A 246 -21.61 -21.85 -2.93
CA VAL A 246 -21.45 -20.79 -3.94
C VAL A 246 -22.17 -19.49 -3.56
N GLN A 247 -22.97 -19.47 -2.49
CA GLN A 247 -23.71 -18.29 -2.06
C GLN A 247 -22.82 -17.32 -1.26
N TYR A 248 -22.77 -16.05 -1.64
CA TYR A 248 -22.14 -15.02 -0.81
C TYR A 248 -22.96 -14.66 0.43
N ASP A 249 -24.31 -14.87 0.39
CA ASP A 249 -25.18 -14.63 1.52
C ASP A 249 -26.36 -15.61 1.55
N LEU A 250 -26.25 -16.64 2.40
CA LEU A 250 -27.29 -17.63 2.60
C LEU A 250 -28.57 -17.05 3.22
N ASN A 251 -28.49 -15.89 3.90
CA ASN A 251 -29.69 -15.25 4.47
C ASN A 251 -30.62 -14.67 3.40
N THR A 252 -30.09 -14.47 2.17
CA THR A 252 -30.84 -13.87 1.04
C THR A 252 -30.81 -14.74 -0.22
N ALA A 253 -30.32 -15.98 -0.13
CA ALA A 253 -30.02 -16.83 -1.30
C ALA A 253 -31.25 -17.23 -2.14
N GLY A 254 -32.44 -17.08 -1.63
CA GLY A 254 -33.67 -17.48 -2.30
C GLY A 254 -33.89 -19.01 -2.33
N PRO A 255 -35.05 -19.48 -2.87
CA PRO A 255 -35.35 -20.91 -2.99
C PRO A 255 -34.27 -21.64 -3.81
N ASN A 256 -33.91 -22.86 -3.39
CA ASN A 256 -32.92 -23.71 -4.06
C ASN A 256 -31.53 -23.05 -4.27
N ASN A 257 -31.15 -22.10 -3.42
CA ASN A 257 -29.87 -21.40 -3.49
C ASN A 257 -29.61 -20.77 -4.88
N THR A 258 -30.60 -20.12 -5.45
CA THR A 258 -30.48 -19.47 -6.76
C THR A 258 -29.66 -18.16 -6.71
N GLY A 259 -29.31 -17.68 -5.51
CA GLY A 259 -28.69 -16.39 -5.29
C GLY A 259 -29.70 -15.23 -5.29
N LYS A 260 -29.39 -14.18 -4.54
CA LYS A 260 -30.15 -12.92 -4.60
C LYS A 260 -29.87 -12.22 -5.92
N LEU A 261 -30.89 -11.73 -6.61
CA LEU A 261 -30.71 -10.78 -7.72
C LEU A 261 -30.13 -9.46 -7.18
N VAL A 262 -29.10 -8.96 -7.87
CA VAL A 262 -28.38 -7.74 -7.54
C VAL A 262 -28.68 -6.69 -8.60
N TYR A 263 -29.01 -5.49 -8.15
CA TYR A 263 -29.24 -4.32 -8.99
C TYR A 263 -28.19 -3.23 -8.68
N GLU A 264 -28.12 -2.21 -9.53
CA GLU A 264 -27.25 -1.08 -9.31
C GLU A 264 -27.54 -0.41 -7.96
N GLY A 265 -26.51 -0.17 -7.17
CA GLY A 265 -26.57 0.33 -5.78
C GLY A 265 -26.66 -0.77 -4.72
N ASP A 266 -27.02 -2.01 -5.07
CA ASP A 266 -27.12 -3.10 -4.12
C ASP A 266 -25.74 -3.56 -3.61
N LYS A 267 -25.72 -4.01 -2.36
CA LYS A 267 -24.56 -4.70 -1.78
C LYS A 267 -24.55 -6.16 -2.23
N PHE A 268 -23.36 -6.64 -2.57
CA PHE A 268 -23.11 -8.04 -2.95
C PHE A 268 -21.69 -8.47 -2.61
N GLY A 269 -21.39 -9.76 -2.69
CA GLY A 269 -20.08 -10.32 -2.43
C GLY A 269 -19.73 -10.39 -0.94
N TYR A 270 -19.52 -9.26 -0.29
CA TYR A 270 -19.24 -9.19 1.14
C TYR A 270 -19.74 -7.89 1.79
N ASP A 271 -20.06 -7.98 3.08
CA ASP A 271 -20.31 -6.84 3.97
C ASP A 271 -19.88 -7.25 5.39
N TYR A 272 -18.85 -6.60 5.92
CA TYR A 272 -18.34 -6.83 7.27
C TYR A 272 -17.77 -5.55 7.88
N ARG A 273 -17.60 -5.57 9.20
CA ARG A 273 -16.97 -4.49 9.96
C ARG A 273 -15.89 -5.03 10.88
N ILE A 274 -14.78 -4.33 10.99
CA ILE A 274 -13.74 -4.57 11.97
C ILE A 274 -13.84 -3.49 13.04
N ASP A 275 -14.02 -3.88 14.28
CA ASP A 275 -14.08 -3.01 15.46
C ASP A 275 -12.77 -3.11 16.22
N VAL A 276 -12.16 -1.96 16.53
CA VAL A 276 -10.96 -1.87 17.36
C VAL A 276 -11.22 -0.93 18.52
N GLN A 277 -10.92 -1.39 19.72
CA GLN A 277 -10.97 -0.61 20.96
C GLN A 277 -9.57 -0.47 21.50
N LYS A 278 -9.18 0.74 21.90
CA LYS A 278 -7.88 1.02 22.50
C LYS A 278 -8.04 1.83 23.78
N ALA A 279 -7.25 1.46 24.78
CA ALA A 279 -7.05 2.24 25.98
C ALA A 279 -5.56 2.28 26.29
N GLY A 280 -5.05 3.41 26.75
CA GLY A 280 -3.63 3.49 27.10
C GLY A 280 -3.32 4.68 27.99
N ALA A 281 -2.25 4.54 28.76
CA ALA A 281 -1.69 5.59 29.58
C ALA A 281 -0.18 5.68 29.35
N TRP A 282 0.36 6.86 29.51
CA TRP A 282 1.79 7.11 29.38
C TRP A 282 2.27 8.17 30.38
N SER A 283 3.57 8.13 30.64
CA SER A 283 4.26 9.19 31.39
C SER A 283 5.63 9.43 30.79
N THR A 284 6.03 10.68 30.69
CA THR A 284 7.33 11.12 30.17
C THR A 284 7.94 12.10 31.15
N TYR A 285 9.08 11.74 31.70
CA TYR A 285 9.89 12.61 32.53
C TYR A 285 11.06 13.16 31.69
N LYS A 286 11.26 14.47 31.77
CA LYS A 286 12.35 15.20 31.12
C LYS A 286 13.10 16.04 32.15
N THR A 287 14.43 15.99 32.11
CA THR A 287 15.29 16.77 33.02
C THR A 287 16.54 17.26 32.32
N GLN A 288 17.01 18.43 32.77
CA GLN A 288 18.28 19.01 32.35
C GLN A 288 19.27 19.03 33.51
N ILE A 289 20.41 18.38 33.31
CA ILE A 289 21.52 18.31 34.28
C ILE A 289 22.77 18.88 33.61
N SER A 290 23.13 20.11 33.95
CA SER A 290 24.24 20.82 33.30
C SER A 290 24.05 20.87 31.77
N ARG A 291 24.93 20.25 30.99
CA ARG A 291 24.88 20.17 29.52
C ARG A 291 24.12 18.95 28.98
N PHE A 292 23.59 18.13 29.87
CA PHE A 292 22.80 16.96 29.50
C PHE A 292 21.33 17.25 29.64
N GLU A 293 20.54 16.85 28.64
CA GLU A 293 19.09 16.73 28.72
C GLU A 293 18.72 15.25 28.61
N ALA A 294 18.07 14.72 29.63
CA ALA A 294 17.62 13.34 29.65
C ALA A 294 16.09 13.25 29.59
N MET A 295 15.57 12.26 28.87
CA MET A 295 14.16 11.96 28.78
C MET A 295 13.94 10.47 28.99
N VAL A 296 13.01 10.10 29.86
CA VAL A 296 12.52 8.73 30.06
C VAL A 296 11.02 8.74 29.86
N SER A 297 10.51 7.79 29.08
CA SER A 297 9.08 7.65 28.83
C SER A 297 8.67 6.19 28.96
N GLY A 298 7.48 5.96 29.54
CA GLY A 298 6.83 4.66 29.62
C GLY A 298 5.38 4.73 29.18
N ARG A 299 4.89 3.65 28.60
CA ARG A 299 3.46 3.49 28.25
C ARG A 299 2.97 2.08 28.54
N ILE A 300 1.69 1.96 28.83
CA ILE A 300 0.94 0.70 28.90
C ILE A 300 -0.40 0.91 28.22
N GLY A 301 -0.93 -0.11 27.60
CA GLY A 301 -2.19 -0.03 26.88
C GLY A 301 -2.85 -1.38 26.65
N TYR A 302 -4.05 -1.31 26.17
CA TYR A 302 -4.88 -2.42 25.76
C TYR A 302 -5.43 -2.17 24.36
N THR A 303 -5.44 -3.22 23.52
CA THR A 303 -6.11 -3.23 22.22
C THR A 303 -6.99 -4.46 22.11
N GLY A 304 -8.28 -4.27 21.83
CA GLY A 304 -9.23 -5.32 21.51
C GLY A 304 -9.66 -5.22 20.04
N MET A 305 -9.73 -6.35 19.33
CA MET A 305 -10.14 -6.42 17.93
C MET A 305 -11.18 -7.50 17.72
N LYS A 306 -12.23 -7.19 16.93
CA LYS A 306 -13.23 -8.17 16.51
C LYS A 306 -13.77 -7.84 15.13
N ARG A 307 -14.24 -8.88 14.42
CA ARG A 307 -14.98 -8.72 13.16
C ARG A 307 -16.49 -8.92 13.41
N LYS A 308 -17.32 -8.20 12.66
CA LYS A 308 -18.75 -8.44 12.56
C LYS A 308 -19.15 -8.63 11.11
N GLY A 309 -19.60 -9.83 10.74
CA GLY A 309 -20.13 -10.14 9.41
C GLY A 309 -21.60 -9.79 9.32
N TYR A 310 -22.01 -9.21 8.18
CA TYR A 310 -23.41 -8.88 7.87
C TYR A 310 -24.00 -9.78 6.78
N MET A 311 -23.17 -10.61 6.12
CA MET A 311 -23.57 -11.65 5.17
C MET A 311 -23.16 -13.01 5.73
N ARG A 312 -23.99 -14.04 5.49
CA ARG A 312 -23.73 -15.43 5.83
C ARG A 312 -23.13 -16.14 4.63
N ASN A 313 -21.80 -16.12 4.51
CA ASN A 313 -21.09 -16.69 3.38
C ASN A 313 -21.23 -18.23 3.38
N GLY A 314 -21.61 -18.81 2.24
CA GLY A 314 -21.83 -20.25 2.13
C GLY A 314 -20.58 -21.10 2.31
N MET A 315 -19.38 -20.58 2.00
CA MET A 315 -18.11 -21.25 2.26
C MET A 315 -17.81 -21.35 3.77
N ALA A 316 -18.40 -20.48 4.59
CA ALA A 316 -18.21 -20.45 6.03
C ALA A 316 -19.53 -20.16 6.75
N ALA A 317 -20.55 -20.98 6.44
CA ALA A 317 -21.95 -20.77 6.86
C ALA A 317 -22.13 -20.55 8.38
N ASP A 318 -21.33 -21.23 9.19
CA ASP A 318 -21.42 -21.17 10.66
C ASP A 318 -20.38 -20.20 11.27
N ASN A 319 -19.49 -19.60 10.45
CA ASN A 319 -18.38 -18.76 10.91
C ASN A 319 -18.19 -17.50 10.06
N SER A 320 -19.25 -16.89 9.58
CA SER A 320 -19.16 -15.66 8.73
C SER A 320 -20.12 -14.57 9.17
N TYR A 321 -21.31 -14.92 9.67
CA TYR A 321 -22.35 -14.00 10.11
C TYR A 321 -22.22 -13.68 11.60
N GLY A 322 -22.49 -12.42 12.00
CA GLY A 322 -22.38 -11.98 13.38
C GLY A 322 -20.95 -11.67 13.82
N ASN A 323 -20.70 -11.72 15.12
CA ASN A 323 -19.41 -11.36 15.71
C ASN A 323 -18.44 -12.54 15.72
N SER A 324 -17.18 -12.27 15.43
CA SER A 324 -16.04 -13.14 15.79
C SER A 324 -15.83 -13.12 17.32
N GLY A 325 -14.96 -13.99 17.83
CA GLY A 325 -14.31 -13.74 19.11
C GLY A 325 -13.57 -12.39 19.10
N THR A 326 -13.13 -11.95 20.28
CA THR A 326 -12.28 -10.74 20.40
C THR A 326 -10.83 -11.18 20.64
N ALA A 327 -9.91 -10.68 19.83
CA ALA A 327 -8.48 -10.80 20.12
C ALA A 327 -8.07 -9.66 21.07
N HIS A 328 -7.38 -10.01 22.13
CA HIS A 328 -6.98 -9.11 23.21
C HIS A 328 -5.46 -8.98 23.25
N PHE A 329 -4.97 -7.75 23.31
CA PHE A 329 -3.54 -7.44 23.36
C PHE A 329 -3.24 -6.48 24.50
N LEU A 330 -2.23 -6.79 25.29
CA LEU A 330 -1.62 -5.85 26.21
C LEU A 330 -0.47 -5.16 25.49
N ASP A 331 -0.57 -3.84 25.31
CA ASP A 331 0.42 -3.01 24.64
C ASP A 331 1.31 -2.31 25.67
N GLY A 332 2.54 -1.97 25.30
CA GLY A 332 3.40 -1.23 26.19
C GLY A 332 4.75 -0.87 25.59
N GLY A 333 5.56 -0.18 26.38
CA GLY A 333 6.92 0.15 25.96
C GLY A 333 7.57 1.23 26.80
N GLY A 334 8.87 1.40 26.58
CA GLY A 334 9.67 2.45 27.20
C GLY A 334 10.67 3.05 26.22
N LYS A 335 11.02 4.31 26.45
CA LYS A 335 12.00 5.08 25.66
C LYS A 335 12.91 5.85 26.58
N LEU A 336 14.18 5.91 26.19
CA LEU A 336 15.20 6.73 26.84
C LEU A 336 15.92 7.54 25.77
N SER A 337 16.17 8.82 26.05
CA SER A 337 17.08 9.62 25.22
C SER A 337 17.91 10.57 26.08
N VAL A 338 19.12 10.81 25.62
CA VAL A 338 20.06 11.76 26.21
C VAL A 338 20.60 12.66 25.12
N ASN A 339 20.46 13.96 25.31
CA ASN A 339 21.09 14.98 24.47
C ASN A 339 22.25 15.62 25.29
N TYR A 340 23.41 15.77 24.65
CA TYR A 340 24.59 16.41 25.21
C TYR A 340 24.98 17.63 24.40
N ASP A 341 24.92 18.81 25.00
CA ASP A 341 25.45 20.05 24.43
C ASP A 341 26.94 20.18 24.76
N ALA A 342 27.81 19.86 23.80
CA ALA A 342 29.25 19.96 23.96
C ALA A 342 29.74 21.41 23.89
N GLY A 343 28.87 22.36 23.55
CA GLY A 343 29.23 23.77 23.36
C GLY A 343 29.82 24.07 21.98
N ARG A 344 30.01 25.33 21.68
CA ARG A 344 30.54 25.82 20.39
C ARG A 344 29.74 25.30 19.16
N GLY A 345 28.46 25.03 19.34
CA GLY A 345 27.56 24.54 18.26
C GLY A 345 27.56 23.03 18.08
N HIS A 346 28.26 22.24 18.90
CA HIS A 346 28.26 20.78 18.85
C HIS A 346 27.23 20.20 19.80
N ALA A 347 26.39 19.30 19.30
CA ALA A 347 25.43 18.53 20.07
C ALA A 347 25.42 17.07 19.67
N PHE A 348 25.23 16.18 20.63
CA PHE A 348 25.12 14.74 20.45
C PHE A 348 23.80 14.26 21.06
N ARG A 349 23.15 13.31 20.38
CA ARG A 349 21.96 12.65 20.87
C ARG A 349 22.10 11.16 20.76
N ILE A 350 21.69 10.46 21.81
CA ILE A 350 21.52 9.01 21.84
C ILE A 350 20.10 8.72 22.30
N GLY A 351 19.41 7.81 21.61
CA GLY A 351 18.09 7.36 21.99
C GLY A 351 17.91 5.88 21.76
N ALA A 352 17.14 5.23 22.64
CA ALA A 352 16.70 3.85 22.46
C ALA A 352 15.29 3.66 23.00
N GLY A 353 14.56 2.73 22.41
CA GLY A 353 13.22 2.37 22.82
C GLY A 353 12.92 0.92 22.54
N TYR A 354 12.08 0.35 23.38
CA TYR A 354 11.50 -0.96 23.19
C TYR A 354 10.00 -0.88 23.42
N GLU A 355 9.23 -1.42 22.45
CA GLU A 355 7.79 -1.45 22.57
C GLU A 355 7.23 -2.79 22.07
N TRP A 356 6.07 -3.15 22.60
CA TRP A 356 5.23 -4.20 22.07
C TRP A 356 3.83 -3.63 21.85
N ARG A 357 3.24 -3.99 20.71
CA ARG A 357 1.93 -3.46 20.31
C ARG A 357 1.11 -4.51 19.59
N ALA A 358 -0.20 -4.35 19.61
CA ALA A 358 -1.10 -5.16 18.80
C ALA A 358 -0.72 -5.05 17.29
N PRO A 359 -0.86 -6.14 16.51
CA PRO A 359 -0.76 -6.07 15.06
C PRO A 359 -1.85 -5.16 14.48
N MET A 360 -1.68 -4.79 13.21
CA MET A 360 -2.69 -3.98 12.52
C MET A 360 -3.99 -4.78 12.34
N ALA A 361 -5.14 -4.15 12.53
CA ALA A 361 -6.43 -4.82 12.45
C ALA A 361 -6.75 -5.36 11.04
N ASN A 362 -6.24 -4.73 9.99
CA ASN A 362 -6.38 -5.18 8.60
C ASN A 362 -5.57 -6.43 8.26
N THR A 363 -4.60 -6.81 9.11
CA THR A 363 -3.80 -8.04 8.95
C THR A 363 -4.19 -9.13 9.94
N ALA A 364 -5.18 -8.86 10.81
CA ALA A 364 -5.55 -9.76 11.90
C ALA A 364 -6.43 -10.94 11.48
N PHE A 365 -7.12 -10.86 10.34
CA PHE A 365 -8.03 -11.87 9.83
C PHE A 365 -7.50 -12.49 8.55
N ILE A 366 -7.64 -13.82 8.39
CA ILE A 366 -7.10 -14.53 7.23
C ILE A 366 -7.86 -14.19 5.94
N ALA A 367 -9.19 -14.28 5.97
CA ALA A 367 -10.07 -14.00 4.84
C ALA A 367 -11.32 -13.23 5.32
N PRO A 368 -11.19 -11.94 5.68
CA PRO A 368 -12.28 -11.19 6.31
C PRO A 368 -13.49 -10.97 5.39
N GLU A 369 -13.35 -11.15 4.08
CA GLU A 369 -14.46 -11.16 3.11
C GLU A 369 -15.30 -12.45 3.21
N ILE A 370 -14.77 -13.54 3.78
CA ILE A 370 -15.38 -14.87 3.82
C ILE A 370 -15.78 -15.30 5.23
N ASN A 371 -14.85 -15.19 6.21
CA ASN A 371 -15.04 -15.76 7.54
C ASN A 371 -14.56 -14.87 8.70
N ASN A 372 -14.77 -15.34 9.93
CA ASN A 372 -14.41 -14.68 11.18
C ASN A 372 -13.04 -15.10 11.73
N ASP A 373 -12.25 -15.92 11.00
CA ASP A 373 -11.03 -16.50 11.53
C ASP A 373 -9.89 -15.48 11.60
N PHE A 374 -9.26 -15.44 12.77
CA PHE A 374 -7.98 -14.72 12.92
C PHE A 374 -6.86 -15.48 12.24
N VAL A 375 -5.83 -14.75 11.84
CA VAL A 375 -4.60 -15.37 11.32
C VAL A 375 -3.95 -16.24 12.41
N THR A 376 -3.34 -17.34 12.00
CA THR A 376 -2.70 -18.29 12.91
C THR A 376 -1.51 -17.60 13.61
N ASN A 377 -1.36 -17.83 14.92
CA ASN A 377 -0.29 -17.28 15.76
C ASN A 377 -0.22 -15.75 15.81
N LEU A 378 -1.36 -15.08 15.75
CA LEU A 378 -1.46 -13.63 15.92
C LEU A 378 -0.93 -13.22 17.31
N LYS A 379 0.11 -12.38 17.35
CA LYS A 379 0.80 -11.94 18.57
C LYS A 379 1.16 -10.46 18.47
N ASN A 380 1.46 -9.86 19.63
CA ASN A 380 2.05 -8.52 19.64
C ASN A 380 3.33 -8.46 18.80
N GLU A 381 3.44 -7.44 17.99
CA GLU A 381 4.70 -7.02 17.38
C GLU A 381 5.63 -6.49 18.48
N ARG A 382 6.91 -6.79 18.39
CA ARG A 382 7.95 -6.28 19.28
C ARG A 382 8.91 -5.43 18.48
N ILE A 383 9.22 -4.25 18.97
CA ILE A 383 10.02 -3.28 18.23
C ILE A 383 11.11 -2.76 19.17
N PHE A 384 12.35 -2.99 18.80
CA PHE A 384 13.51 -2.30 19.35
C PHE A 384 13.96 -1.23 18.36
N SER A 385 14.26 -0.03 18.83
CA SER A 385 14.80 1.05 18.01
C SER A 385 15.87 1.81 18.76
N SER A 386 16.92 2.21 18.07
CA SER A 386 18.00 3.06 18.61
C SER A 386 18.50 4.03 17.55
N GLU A 387 18.96 5.17 17.99
CA GLU A 387 19.52 6.24 17.16
C GLU A 387 20.67 6.92 17.86
N VAL A 388 21.70 7.25 17.10
CA VAL A 388 22.78 8.15 17.52
C VAL A 388 22.85 9.28 16.50
N SER A 389 22.84 10.52 16.95
CA SER A 389 22.97 11.67 16.04
C SER A 389 23.96 12.69 16.58
N TYR A 390 24.62 13.34 15.65
CA TYR A 390 25.54 14.46 15.88
C TYR A 390 25.06 15.65 15.08
N GLN A 391 25.01 16.81 15.72
CA GLN A 391 24.66 18.08 15.11
C GLN A 391 25.79 19.07 15.33
N TYR A 392 26.08 19.84 14.29
CA TYR A 392 26.98 20.99 14.37
C TYR A 392 26.32 22.19 13.73
N GLN A 393 26.38 23.32 14.42
CA GLN A 393 25.84 24.58 13.93
C GLN A 393 26.75 25.74 14.29
N ASN A 394 27.08 26.52 13.27
CA ASN A 394 27.73 27.82 13.45
C ASN A 394 27.13 28.86 12.48
N ALA A 395 27.75 30.03 12.32
CA ALA A 395 27.23 31.12 11.51
C ALA A 395 27.11 30.80 10.01
N TRP A 396 27.93 29.86 9.48
CA TRP A 396 28.01 29.57 8.05
C TRP A 396 27.73 28.10 7.70
N MET A 397 27.66 27.21 8.68
CA MET A 397 27.46 25.78 8.46
C MET A 397 26.45 25.18 9.45
N HIS A 398 25.57 24.33 8.94
CA HIS A 398 24.74 23.44 9.72
C HIS A 398 24.95 22.02 9.20
N ALA A 399 25.34 21.10 10.08
CA ALA A 399 25.53 19.68 9.79
C ALA A 399 24.71 18.81 10.72
N ASN A 400 24.12 17.75 10.18
CA ASN A 400 23.46 16.69 10.93
C ASN A 400 23.92 15.35 10.38
N LEU A 401 24.33 14.45 11.26
CA LEU A 401 24.70 13.07 10.95
C LEU A 401 23.97 12.15 11.91
N SER A 402 23.21 11.18 11.40
CA SER A 402 22.48 10.20 12.20
C SER A 402 22.76 8.78 11.72
N GLY A 403 22.85 7.86 12.67
CA GLY A 403 22.82 6.44 12.42
C GLY A 403 21.71 5.82 13.26
N TYR A 404 20.93 4.90 12.67
CA TYR A 404 19.83 4.25 13.36
C TYR A 404 19.81 2.74 13.11
N TYR A 405 19.25 2.02 14.07
CA TYR A 405 18.94 0.61 13.97
C TYR A 405 17.58 0.34 14.59
N SER A 406 16.73 -0.42 13.89
CA SER A 406 15.46 -0.89 14.40
C SER A 406 15.26 -2.35 14.01
N ARG A 407 14.73 -3.15 14.94
CA ARG A 407 14.36 -4.55 14.72
C ARG A 407 12.91 -4.74 15.14
N MET A 408 12.14 -5.36 14.24
CA MET A 408 10.77 -5.76 14.51
C MET A 408 10.68 -7.29 14.52
N GLU A 409 9.89 -7.83 15.44
CA GLU A 409 9.59 -9.25 15.54
C GLU A 409 8.08 -9.49 15.63
N ASN A 410 7.65 -10.69 15.27
CA ASN A 410 6.24 -11.09 15.21
C ASN A 410 5.38 -10.22 14.27
N VAL A 411 5.96 -9.65 13.23
CA VAL A 411 5.22 -8.87 12.24
C VAL A 411 4.29 -9.80 11.46
N THR A 412 3.08 -9.32 11.23
CA THR A 412 2.08 -10.01 10.41
C THR A 412 1.88 -9.23 9.13
N GLU A 413 2.15 -9.86 7.98
CA GLU A 413 1.79 -9.35 6.67
C GLU A 413 0.59 -10.09 6.11
N TRP A 414 -0.24 -9.38 5.38
CA TRP A 414 -1.43 -9.91 4.74
C TRP A 414 -1.55 -9.37 3.32
N GLN A 415 -1.89 -10.25 2.37
CA GLN A 415 -2.11 -9.91 0.97
C GLN A 415 -3.35 -10.62 0.45
N ASN A 416 -4.04 -9.98 -0.49
CA ASN A 416 -5.10 -10.61 -1.25
C ASN A 416 -4.91 -10.28 -2.73
N PHE A 417 -5.00 -11.28 -3.59
CA PHE A 417 -4.78 -11.14 -5.03
C PHE A 417 -5.50 -12.24 -5.81
N TYR A 418 -5.74 -11.98 -7.08
CA TYR A 418 -6.19 -13.01 -8.00
C TYR A 418 -5.01 -13.87 -8.45
N ASN A 419 -5.13 -15.19 -8.29
CA ASN A 419 -4.13 -16.16 -8.72
C ASN A 419 -4.64 -16.87 -9.96
N ASP A 420 -4.01 -16.62 -11.11
CA ASP A 420 -4.40 -17.21 -12.39
C ASP A 420 -4.26 -18.74 -12.41
N ASP A 421 -3.28 -19.30 -11.67
CA ASP A 421 -3.07 -20.77 -11.61
C ASP A 421 -4.21 -21.48 -10.88
N GLU A 422 -4.80 -20.82 -9.88
CA GLU A 422 -5.89 -21.36 -9.07
C GLU A 422 -7.26 -20.90 -9.57
N ASN A 423 -7.29 -19.99 -10.56
CA ASN A 423 -8.51 -19.33 -11.02
C ASN A 423 -9.40 -18.82 -9.87
N SER A 424 -8.77 -18.21 -8.86
CA SER A 424 -9.41 -17.84 -7.61
C SER A 424 -8.72 -16.65 -6.95
N PHE A 425 -9.44 -15.87 -6.17
CA PHE A 425 -8.80 -14.97 -5.22
C PHE A 425 -8.13 -15.78 -4.11
N THR A 426 -6.93 -15.35 -3.73
CA THR A 426 -6.11 -15.94 -2.68
C THR A 426 -5.88 -14.91 -1.59
N TYR A 427 -6.13 -15.30 -0.35
CA TYR A 427 -5.84 -14.53 0.87
C TYR A 427 -4.64 -15.17 1.54
N VAL A 428 -3.55 -14.42 1.70
CA VAL A 428 -2.28 -14.92 2.27
C VAL A 428 -1.94 -14.14 3.52
N SER A 429 -1.64 -14.84 4.60
CA SER A 429 -1.08 -14.27 5.82
C SER A 429 0.28 -14.89 6.13
N MET A 430 1.25 -14.06 6.49
CA MET A 430 2.57 -14.44 6.96
C MET A 430 2.76 -13.87 8.36
N THR A 431 2.83 -14.71 9.37
CA THR A 431 3.02 -14.33 10.77
C THR A 431 4.40 -14.70 11.27
N GLY A 432 4.89 -13.96 12.27
CA GLY A 432 6.21 -14.21 12.85
C GLY A 432 7.37 -13.70 12.01
N LEU A 433 7.11 -12.79 11.06
CA LEU A 433 8.17 -12.10 10.32
C LEU A 433 9.04 -11.30 11.28
N LYS A 434 10.33 -11.31 11.02
CA LYS A 434 11.34 -10.47 11.66
C LYS A 434 11.92 -9.55 10.61
N LYS A 435 12.03 -8.26 10.95
CA LYS A 435 12.53 -7.24 10.04
C LYS A 435 13.62 -6.42 10.69
N GLU A 436 14.57 -5.97 9.89
CA GLU A 436 15.62 -5.04 10.29
C GLU A 436 15.59 -3.80 9.41
N TYR A 437 15.78 -2.66 10.08
CA TYR A 437 15.88 -1.34 9.47
C TYR A 437 17.11 -0.67 10.05
N TYR A 438 18.06 -0.30 9.21
CA TYR A 438 19.25 0.45 9.64
C TYR A 438 19.77 1.34 8.53
N GLY A 439 20.42 2.40 8.91
CA GLY A 439 20.94 3.33 7.93
C GLY A 439 21.77 4.45 8.54
N LEU A 440 22.39 5.18 7.62
CA LEU A 440 23.10 6.43 7.89
C LEU A 440 22.45 7.55 7.10
N GLU A 441 22.26 8.68 7.76
CA GLU A 441 21.71 9.90 7.18
C GLU A 441 22.65 11.07 7.45
N ALA A 442 22.92 11.87 6.43
CA ALA A 442 23.74 13.08 6.56
C ALA A 442 23.07 14.25 5.85
N GLY A 443 23.04 15.39 6.49
CA GLY A 443 22.57 16.63 5.91
C GLY A 443 23.55 17.77 6.22
N LEU A 444 23.92 18.52 5.19
CA LEU A 444 24.83 19.66 5.31
C LEU A 444 24.19 20.87 4.64
N LYS A 445 24.26 22.00 5.31
CA LYS A 445 23.90 23.30 4.76
C LYS A 445 25.03 24.26 4.97
N PHE A 446 25.50 24.90 3.90
CA PHE A 446 26.53 25.94 3.90
C PHE A 446 25.94 27.26 3.45
N LYS A 447 26.10 28.27 4.24
CA LYS A 447 25.81 29.66 3.87
C LYS A 447 27.03 30.22 3.16
N LEU A 448 27.05 30.12 1.82
CA LEU A 448 28.20 30.52 1.00
C LEU A 448 28.35 32.04 0.97
N THR A 449 27.23 32.74 0.89
CA THR A 449 27.15 34.20 0.94
C THR A 449 25.89 34.63 1.69
N SER A 450 25.63 35.91 1.83
CA SER A 450 24.38 36.43 2.39
C SER A 450 23.14 36.14 1.56
N TRP A 451 23.32 35.74 0.31
CA TRP A 451 22.24 35.51 -0.68
C TRP A 451 22.25 34.10 -1.28
N LEU A 452 23.25 33.26 -0.97
CA LEU A 452 23.39 31.91 -1.54
C LEU A 452 23.71 30.88 -0.46
N ASP A 453 22.83 29.87 -0.35
CA ASP A 453 23.05 28.68 0.46
C ASP A 453 23.28 27.46 -0.46
N PHE A 454 24.21 26.60 -0.09
CA PHE A 454 24.41 25.28 -0.65
C PHE A 454 23.91 24.22 0.34
N LYS A 455 23.15 23.23 -0.15
CA LYS A 455 22.63 22.13 0.66
C LYS A 455 23.01 20.80 0.04
N THR A 456 23.30 19.81 0.86
CA THR A 456 23.39 18.44 0.42
C THR A 456 22.84 17.53 1.50
N LEU A 457 22.18 16.46 1.09
CA LEU A 457 21.71 15.42 1.96
C LEU A 457 21.91 14.06 1.32
N GLY A 458 22.05 13.04 2.14
CA GLY A 458 22.14 11.67 1.68
C GLY A 458 21.69 10.70 2.73
N THR A 459 21.10 9.59 2.29
CA THR A 459 20.79 8.44 3.11
C THR A 459 21.15 7.16 2.38
N ILE A 460 21.73 6.23 3.14
CA ILE A 460 21.94 4.84 2.72
C ILE A 460 21.34 3.98 3.81
N SER A 461 20.36 3.16 3.44
CA SER A 461 19.61 2.35 4.39
C SER A 461 19.39 0.92 3.91
N GLU A 462 19.04 0.03 4.83
CA GLU A 462 18.46 -1.29 4.60
C GLU A 462 17.15 -1.41 5.37
N ALA A 463 16.17 -2.05 4.73
CA ALA A 463 14.86 -2.37 5.30
C ALA A 463 14.44 -3.72 4.76
N LYS A 464 14.61 -4.79 5.54
CA LYS A 464 14.47 -6.16 5.02
C LYS A 464 13.96 -7.17 6.04
N ASN A 465 13.41 -8.25 5.52
CA ASN A 465 13.11 -9.45 6.30
C ASN A 465 14.41 -10.21 6.65
N ILE A 466 14.48 -10.75 7.85
CA ILE A 466 15.66 -11.50 8.33
C ILE A 466 15.35 -12.96 8.68
N ASN A 467 14.15 -13.45 8.33
CA ASN A 467 13.77 -14.85 8.48
C ASN A 467 12.82 -15.30 7.37
N ASN A 468 12.71 -16.60 7.20
CA ASN A 468 11.65 -17.25 6.46
C ASN A 468 10.49 -17.58 7.41
N VAL A 469 9.28 -17.69 6.88
CA VAL A 469 8.06 -17.96 7.67
C VAL A 469 7.17 -18.99 7.00
N THR A 470 6.20 -19.50 7.74
CA THR A 470 5.08 -20.24 7.18
C THR A 470 4.03 -19.24 6.70
N ALA A 471 3.64 -19.33 5.44
CA ALA A 471 2.48 -18.64 4.89
C ALA A 471 1.25 -19.51 5.07
N ASN A 472 0.15 -18.91 5.53
CA ASN A 472 -1.17 -19.52 5.54
C ASN A 472 -2.00 -18.84 4.45
N TYR A 473 -2.62 -19.63 3.59
CA TYR A 473 -3.42 -19.05 2.51
C TYR A 473 -4.73 -19.78 2.32
N MET A 474 -5.74 -19.04 1.91
CA MET A 474 -7.10 -19.50 1.63
C MET A 474 -7.51 -19.05 0.23
N LEU A 475 -8.18 -19.93 -0.49
CA LEU A 475 -8.74 -19.63 -1.81
C LEU A 475 -10.21 -19.21 -1.67
N SER A 476 -10.68 -18.25 -2.47
CA SER A 476 -12.08 -17.83 -2.43
C SER A 476 -13.08 -18.92 -2.87
N LYS A 477 -12.58 -19.97 -3.53
CA LYS A 477 -13.34 -21.14 -3.99
C LYS A 477 -13.30 -22.32 -3.00
N SER A 478 -12.62 -22.19 -1.85
CA SER A 478 -12.46 -23.27 -0.87
C SER A 478 -12.51 -22.70 0.55
N ALA A 479 -13.10 -23.45 1.48
CA ALA A 479 -13.09 -23.12 2.91
C ALA A 479 -11.80 -23.54 3.62
N GLU A 480 -10.88 -24.20 2.93
CA GLU A 480 -9.66 -24.77 3.53
C GLU A 480 -8.56 -23.74 3.63
N VAL A 481 -7.80 -23.84 4.74
CA VAL A 481 -6.58 -23.08 4.93
C VAL A 481 -5.40 -23.97 4.60
N TYR A 482 -4.63 -23.56 3.60
CA TYR A 482 -3.41 -24.21 3.17
C TYR A 482 -2.20 -23.56 3.84
N THR A 483 -1.13 -24.32 4.01
CA THR A 483 0.13 -23.82 4.57
C THR A 483 1.29 -24.16 3.66
N ASP A 484 2.27 -23.25 3.54
CA ASP A 484 3.53 -23.52 2.86
C ASP A 484 4.65 -22.69 3.50
N LYS A 485 5.89 -23.15 3.39
CA LYS A 485 7.05 -22.38 3.82
C LYS A 485 7.38 -21.33 2.75
N ALA A 486 7.41 -20.07 3.14
CA ALA A 486 7.76 -18.95 2.28
C ALA A 486 9.22 -18.52 2.52
N TYR A 487 10.03 -18.56 1.48
CA TYR A 487 11.43 -18.15 1.50
C TYR A 487 11.52 -16.64 1.22
N VAL A 488 11.30 -15.83 2.25
CA VAL A 488 11.19 -14.37 2.18
C VAL A 488 12.32 -13.62 2.90
N ILE A 489 13.33 -14.35 3.36
CA ILE A 489 14.55 -13.73 3.90
C ILE A 489 15.19 -12.81 2.84
N ASP A 490 15.75 -11.68 3.28
CA ASP A 490 16.32 -10.63 2.44
C ASP A 490 15.34 -9.93 1.48
N MET A 491 14.03 -10.20 1.57
CA MET A 491 13.03 -9.37 0.88
C MET A 491 12.98 -7.99 1.54
N ARG A 492 13.09 -6.96 0.71
CA ARG A 492 13.16 -5.56 1.14
C ARG A 492 11.80 -4.89 1.08
N GLU A 493 11.62 -3.89 1.91
CA GLU A 493 10.45 -3.02 1.84
C GLU A 493 10.38 -2.34 0.46
N SER A 494 9.15 -2.22 -0.04
CA SER A 494 8.89 -1.70 -1.37
C SER A 494 8.45 -0.25 -1.38
N GLY A 495 8.61 0.41 -2.53
CA GLY A 495 8.07 1.75 -2.77
C GLY A 495 8.88 2.90 -2.17
N THR A 496 9.94 2.63 -1.41
CA THR A 496 10.85 3.64 -0.87
C THR A 496 12.27 3.36 -1.37
N PRO A 497 12.96 4.34 -1.98
CA PRO A 497 14.36 4.20 -2.32
C PRO A 497 15.21 4.00 -1.07
N LEU A 498 16.08 2.99 -1.06
CA LEU A 498 16.99 2.73 0.06
C LEU A 498 18.28 3.55 -0.02
N THR A 499 18.53 4.19 -1.15
CA THR A 499 19.62 5.15 -1.36
C THR A 499 19.03 6.43 -1.95
N VAL A 500 19.22 7.53 -1.26
CA VAL A 500 18.79 8.86 -1.71
C VAL A 500 19.93 9.84 -1.52
N GLY A 501 20.19 10.66 -2.53
CA GLY A 501 21.10 11.80 -2.46
C GLY A 501 20.42 13.06 -3.00
N SER A 502 20.74 14.21 -2.44
CA SER A 502 20.26 15.50 -2.97
C SER A 502 21.34 16.56 -2.83
N ILE A 503 21.47 17.36 -3.85
CA ILE A 503 22.31 18.57 -3.89
C ILE A 503 21.41 19.73 -4.26
N GLY A 504 21.44 20.81 -3.48
CA GLY A 504 20.57 21.96 -3.64
C GLY A 504 21.30 23.29 -3.56
N LEU A 505 20.81 24.26 -4.30
CA LEU A 505 21.20 25.66 -4.23
C LEU A 505 19.96 26.51 -3.93
N ASP A 506 20.05 27.33 -2.89
CA ASP A 506 19.02 28.31 -2.53
C ASP A 506 19.60 29.70 -2.69
N LEU A 507 19.03 30.45 -3.60
CA LEU A 507 19.37 31.85 -3.83
C LEU A 507 18.23 32.74 -3.34
N HIS A 508 18.53 33.76 -2.57
CA HIS A 508 17.57 34.73 -2.06
C HIS A 508 18.18 36.14 -2.06
N THR A 509 17.64 37.01 -2.86
CA THR A 509 18.11 38.40 -2.97
C THR A 509 16.99 39.33 -3.45
N ASN A 510 16.86 40.50 -2.87
CA ASN A 510 15.94 41.55 -3.31
C ASN A 510 14.50 41.07 -3.60
N GLY A 511 13.98 40.15 -2.74
CA GLY A 511 12.66 39.57 -2.89
C GLY A 511 12.57 38.48 -3.98
N TRP A 512 13.66 38.12 -4.65
CA TRP A 512 13.78 36.91 -5.44
C TRP A 512 14.16 35.71 -4.56
N PHE A 513 13.62 34.55 -4.89
CA PHE A 513 14.15 33.26 -4.43
C PHE A 513 14.23 32.29 -5.59
N VAL A 514 15.29 31.49 -5.61
CA VAL A 514 15.46 30.38 -6.56
C VAL A 514 15.96 29.19 -5.77
N ASN A 515 15.24 28.09 -5.84
CA ASN A 515 15.66 26.80 -5.27
C ASN A 515 15.87 25.84 -6.44
N LEU A 516 17.04 25.25 -6.53
CA LEU A 516 17.38 24.22 -7.50
C LEU A 516 17.86 23.00 -6.71
N ASN A 517 17.22 21.83 -6.94
CA ASN A 517 17.57 20.59 -6.26
C ASN A 517 17.77 19.48 -7.29
N ALA A 518 18.93 18.82 -7.26
CA ALA A 518 19.20 17.61 -8.01
C ALA A 518 19.13 16.41 -7.03
N ASN A 519 18.16 15.54 -7.25
CA ASN A 519 17.87 14.41 -6.41
C ASN A 519 18.23 13.11 -7.13
N TYR A 520 18.95 12.22 -6.45
CA TYR A 520 19.29 10.89 -6.93
C TYR A 520 18.58 9.84 -6.10
N TYR A 521 17.98 8.84 -6.76
CA TYR A 521 17.27 7.73 -6.14
C TYR A 521 17.80 6.42 -6.66
N ASP A 522 18.01 5.45 -5.77
CA ASP A 522 18.44 4.10 -6.16
C ASP A 522 17.97 3.05 -5.16
N ARG A 523 18.19 1.77 -5.49
CA ARG A 523 17.79 0.61 -4.69
C ARG A 523 16.29 0.63 -4.38
N ILE A 524 15.47 0.82 -5.44
CA ILE A 524 14.01 0.81 -5.39
C ILE A 524 13.54 -0.63 -5.59
N TYR A 525 13.01 -1.24 -4.54
CA TYR A 525 12.46 -2.60 -4.60
C TYR A 525 10.97 -2.57 -4.83
N LEU A 526 10.45 -3.53 -5.61
CA LEU A 526 9.03 -3.70 -5.86
C LEU A 526 8.39 -4.59 -4.80
N SER A 527 7.08 -4.50 -4.59
CA SER A 527 6.39 -5.42 -3.69
C SER A 527 6.57 -6.86 -4.17
N TYR A 528 7.08 -7.70 -3.30
CA TYR A 528 7.33 -9.10 -3.63
C TYR A 528 6.07 -9.95 -3.55
N SER A 529 6.00 -11.01 -4.38
CA SER A 529 4.98 -12.04 -4.30
C SER A 529 5.45 -13.19 -3.41
N PRO A 530 4.77 -13.51 -2.30
CA PRO A 530 5.14 -14.69 -1.51
C PRO A 530 4.95 -15.99 -2.27
N SER A 531 3.99 -16.05 -3.20
CA SER A 531 3.66 -17.27 -3.95
C SER A 531 4.80 -17.80 -4.82
N TYR A 532 5.70 -16.95 -5.32
CA TYR A 532 6.90 -17.42 -6.02
C TYR A 532 7.89 -18.15 -5.13
N ARG A 533 7.83 -17.88 -3.84
CA ARG A 533 8.79 -18.27 -2.82
C ARG A 533 8.29 -19.38 -1.92
N TYR A 534 7.13 -19.99 -2.28
CA TYR A 534 6.64 -21.15 -1.59
C TYR A 534 7.53 -22.38 -1.88
N GLU A 535 7.81 -23.17 -0.87
CA GLU A 535 8.64 -24.37 -0.98
C GLU A 535 8.09 -25.32 -2.06
N LYS A 536 6.77 -25.52 -2.08
CA LYS A 536 6.10 -26.34 -3.11
C LYS A 536 6.36 -25.80 -4.52
N VAL A 537 6.30 -24.47 -4.72
CA VAL A 537 6.54 -23.84 -6.02
C VAL A 537 7.99 -24.00 -6.44
N LEU A 538 8.94 -23.80 -5.52
CA LEU A 538 10.37 -23.97 -5.80
C LEU A 538 10.70 -25.42 -6.12
N LYS A 539 10.14 -26.39 -5.39
CA LYS A 539 10.27 -27.83 -5.70
C LYS A 539 9.72 -28.18 -7.08
N ASN A 540 8.54 -27.65 -7.44
CA ASN A 540 7.95 -27.87 -8.78
C ASN A 540 8.83 -27.29 -9.89
N ARG A 541 9.43 -26.09 -9.68
CA ARG A 541 10.38 -25.50 -10.63
C ARG A 541 11.63 -26.36 -10.79
N GLN A 542 12.17 -26.91 -9.71
CA GLN A 542 13.32 -27.82 -9.76
C GLN A 542 12.97 -29.13 -10.48
N SER A 543 11.81 -29.69 -10.24
CA SER A 543 11.32 -30.89 -10.97
C SER A 543 11.15 -30.61 -12.47
N ALA A 544 10.70 -29.42 -12.83
CA ALA A 544 10.63 -29.02 -14.24
C ALA A 544 12.03 -28.90 -14.86
N HIS A 545 13.03 -28.35 -14.14
CA HIS A 545 14.42 -28.32 -14.57
C HIS A 545 15.00 -29.73 -14.77
N GLN A 546 14.78 -30.64 -13.82
CA GLN A 546 15.26 -32.03 -13.94
C GLN A 546 14.70 -32.74 -15.15
N LYS A 547 13.45 -32.43 -15.54
CA LYS A 547 12.80 -33.04 -16.70
C LYS A 547 13.17 -32.36 -18.02
N TYR A 548 13.39 -31.04 -18.01
CA TYR A 548 13.64 -30.21 -19.20
C TYR A 548 14.69 -29.14 -18.90
N PRO A 549 15.96 -29.52 -18.68
CA PRO A 549 17.02 -28.60 -18.23
C PRO A 549 17.35 -27.50 -19.25
N GLU A 550 17.08 -27.73 -20.53
CA GLU A 550 17.29 -26.79 -21.62
C GLU A 550 16.26 -25.64 -21.64
N ILE A 551 15.11 -25.80 -20.97
CA ILE A 551 14.05 -24.79 -20.91
C ILE A 551 14.04 -24.10 -19.55
N PHE A 552 14.12 -24.88 -18.48
CA PHE A 552 13.95 -24.40 -17.12
C PHE A 552 15.31 -24.38 -16.41
N PRO A 553 15.75 -23.20 -15.91
CA PRO A 553 16.99 -23.12 -15.14
C PRO A 553 16.83 -23.85 -13.80
N SER A 554 17.95 -24.39 -13.28
CA SER A 554 17.99 -24.88 -11.91
C SER A 554 17.61 -23.76 -10.93
N VAL A 555 16.93 -24.13 -9.85
CA VAL A 555 16.57 -23.23 -8.74
C VAL A 555 17.28 -23.61 -7.45
N VAL A 556 18.09 -24.66 -7.46
CA VAL A 556 18.93 -25.09 -6.33
C VAL A 556 20.40 -24.91 -6.64
N THR A 557 21.19 -24.75 -5.60
CA THR A 557 22.66 -24.73 -5.64
C THR A 557 23.22 -26.07 -6.18
N GLU A 558 24.46 -26.09 -6.65
CA GLU A 558 25.09 -27.28 -7.21
C GLU A 558 25.10 -28.47 -6.22
N ASP A 559 25.23 -28.21 -4.93
CA ASP A 559 25.15 -29.22 -3.87
C ASP A 559 23.71 -29.68 -3.55
N GLY A 560 22.71 -29.05 -4.16
CA GLY A 560 21.28 -29.35 -3.97
C GLY A 560 20.70 -28.97 -2.60
N ASN A 561 21.46 -28.30 -1.73
CA ASN A 561 21.10 -28.06 -0.34
C ASN A 561 20.37 -26.73 -0.10
N SER A 562 20.43 -25.79 -1.04
CA SER A 562 19.88 -24.45 -0.89
C SER A 562 19.23 -23.96 -2.19
N TRP A 563 18.29 -23.03 -2.05
CA TRP A 563 17.73 -22.32 -3.21
C TRP A 563 18.71 -21.27 -3.72
N LEU A 564 18.84 -21.17 -5.03
CA LEU A 564 19.65 -20.13 -5.65
C LEU A 564 19.09 -18.75 -5.32
N PRO A 565 19.93 -17.75 -5.00
CA PRO A 565 19.48 -16.38 -4.72
C PRO A 565 18.61 -15.80 -5.84
N GLU A 566 18.93 -16.12 -7.10
CA GLU A 566 18.19 -15.65 -8.29
C GLU A 566 16.79 -16.25 -8.38
N ALA A 567 16.59 -17.46 -7.84
CA ALA A 567 15.29 -18.15 -7.85
C ALA A 567 14.26 -17.48 -6.92
N VAL A 568 14.74 -16.78 -5.90
CA VAL A 568 13.94 -16.08 -4.90
C VAL A 568 14.14 -14.56 -4.94
N ALA A 569 14.92 -14.03 -5.89
CA ALA A 569 15.25 -12.62 -5.98
C ALA A 569 14.00 -11.73 -6.10
N GLN A 570 14.04 -10.60 -5.43
CA GLN A 570 12.99 -9.58 -5.51
C GLN A 570 13.20 -8.66 -6.70
N ALA A 571 12.13 -8.31 -7.40
CA ALA A 571 12.17 -7.38 -8.51
C ALA A 571 12.59 -5.97 -8.04
N LYS A 572 13.35 -5.28 -8.91
CA LYS A 572 13.87 -3.93 -8.67
C LYS A 572 13.39 -2.97 -9.75
N GLY A 573 13.25 -1.70 -9.38
CA GLY A 573 13.07 -0.59 -10.29
C GLY A 573 14.39 0.10 -10.63
N HIS A 574 14.41 0.79 -11.78
CA HIS A 574 15.53 1.65 -12.14
C HIS A 574 15.47 2.94 -11.32
N GLY A 575 16.60 3.31 -10.71
CA GLY A 575 16.82 4.60 -10.10
C GLY A 575 17.17 5.68 -11.11
N GLY A 576 17.60 6.83 -10.62
CA GLY A 576 18.07 7.93 -11.47
C GLY A 576 17.98 9.29 -10.82
N TRP A 577 18.32 10.30 -11.63
CA TRP A 577 18.29 11.70 -11.21
C TRP A 577 16.97 12.37 -11.57
N MET A 578 16.48 13.21 -10.65
CA MET A 578 15.41 14.18 -10.90
C MET A 578 15.88 15.55 -10.45
N VAL A 579 15.64 16.56 -11.27
CA VAL A 579 15.99 17.96 -10.95
C VAL A 579 14.71 18.76 -10.83
N ASP A 580 14.56 19.43 -9.69
CA ASP A 580 13.41 20.26 -9.38
C ASP A 580 13.86 21.72 -9.20
N MET A 581 13.04 22.66 -9.64
CA MET A 581 13.31 24.09 -9.54
C MET A 581 12.09 24.83 -9.01
N SER A 582 12.31 25.79 -8.14
CA SER A 582 11.30 26.78 -7.76
C SER A 582 11.91 28.17 -7.90
N ILE A 583 11.24 29.05 -8.62
CA ILE A 583 11.63 30.45 -8.78
C ILE A 583 10.45 31.34 -8.42
N GLY A 584 10.70 32.35 -7.60
CA GLY A 584 9.65 33.28 -7.23
C GLY A 584 10.16 34.68 -6.91
N LYS A 585 9.19 35.61 -6.88
CA LYS A 585 9.41 37.01 -6.59
C LYS A 585 8.36 37.52 -5.62
N SER A 586 8.82 38.14 -4.55
CA SER A 586 7.96 38.92 -3.66
C SER A 586 8.14 40.41 -3.92
N ILE A 587 7.05 41.09 -4.21
CA ILE A 587 7.01 42.54 -4.46
C ILE A 587 6.24 43.18 -3.31
N ARG A 588 6.91 44.08 -2.58
CA ARG A 588 6.28 44.85 -1.52
C ARG A 588 5.49 46.01 -2.11
N LEU A 589 4.21 46.08 -1.79
CA LEU A 589 3.33 47.17 -2.20
C LEU A 589 3.09 48.13 -1.03
N LYS A 590 2.49 49.30 -1.28
CA LYS A 590 2.11 50.26 -0.22
C LYS A 590 1.17 49.66 0.82
N LYS A 591 0.26 48.76 0.39
CA LYS A 591 -0.65 48.01 1.25
C LYS A 591 -0.53 46.53 0.87
N GLY A 592 0.36 45.79 1.56
CA GLY A 592 0.50 44.34 1.37
C GLY A 592 1.72 43.91 0.54
N SER A 593 1.70 42.67 0.06
CA SER A 593 2.74 42.12 -0.82
C SER A 593 2.12 41.21 -1.88
N LEU A 594 2.71 41.23 -3.07
CA LEU A 594 2.38 40.34 -4.18
C LEU A 594 3.50 39.33 -4.36
N ASN A 595 3.15 38.05 -4.37
CA ASN A 595 4.07 36.93 -4.46
C ASN A 595 3.79 36.12 -5.72
N PHE A 596 4.82 35.86 -6.50
CA PHE A 596 4.79 34.96 -7.65
C PHE A 596 5.69 33.77 -7.35
N ASN A 597 5.25 32.58 -7.70
CA ASN A 597 6.04 31.36 -7.58
C ASN A 597 5.78 30.44 -8.78
N LEU A 598 6.84 30.05 -9.48
CA LEU A 598 6.84 29.02 -10.51
C LEU A 598 7.62 27.82 -9.98
N MET A 599 6.96 26.69 -9.84
CA MET A 599 7.56 25.41 -9.47
C MET A 599 7.61 24.52 -10.70
N ILE A 600 8.76 23.91 -10.97
CA ILE A 600 8.95 22.94 -12.03
C ILE A 600 9.55 21.69 -11.39
N THR A 601 8.87 20.56 -11.52
CA THR A 601 9.37 19.27 -11.09
C THR A 601 9.87 18.48 -12.29
N ASN A 602 10.89 17.66 -12.06
CA ASN A 602 11.52 16.84 -13.08
C ASN A 602 11.96 17.65 -14.34
N LEU A 603 12.75 18.68 -14.14
CA LEU A 603 13.26 19.57 -15.20
C LEU A 603 14.00 18.81 -16.32
N LEU A 604 14.61 17.66 -16.01
CA LEU A 604 15.30 16.80 -16.97
C LEU A 604 14.36 15.87 -17.74
N ASN A 605 13.06 15.90 -17.48
CA ASN A 605 12.05 15.03 -18.09
C ASN A 605 12.42 13.52 -18.00
N ASN A 606 12.97 13.08 -16.86
CA ASN A 606 13.30 11.68 -16.65
C ASN A 606 12.05 10.85 -16.36
N GLN A 607 11.56 10.14 -17.35
CA GLN A 607 10.39 9.25 -17.25
C GLN A 607 10.78 7.78 -17.01
N LYS A 608 12.08 7.47 -16.94
CA LYS A 608 12.56 6.09 -16.77
C LYS A 608 12.75 5.69 -15.29
N LEU A 609 12.66 6.65 -14.37
CA LEU A 609 12.74 6.38 -12.93
C LEU A 609 11.49 5.63 -12.48
N VAL A 610 11.68 4.47 -11.86
CA VAL A 610 10.60 3.66 -11.29
C VAL A 610 10.24 4.20 -9.90
N THR A 611 8.96 4.52 -9.69
CA THR A 611 8.48 5.05 -8.41
C THR A 611 7.83 3.99 -7.52
N GLY A 612 7.61 2.77 -8.05
CA GLY A 612 7.02 1.66 -7.34
C GLY A 612 6.55 0.57 -8.29
N GLY A 613 5.85 -0.39 -7.77
CA GLY A 613 5.31 -1.51 -8.51
C GLY A 613 5.28 -2.79 -7.68
N TYR A 614 4.95 -3.89 -8.34
CA TYR A 614 4.82 -5.18 -7.69
C TYR A 614 5.11 -6.34 -8.64
N GLU A 615 5.58 -7.44 -8.07
CA GLU A 615 5.64 -8.71 -8.76
C GLU A 615 4.20 -9.23 -8.97
N GLN A 616 3.94 -9.82 -10.13
CA GLN A 616 2.62 -10.40 -10.38
C GLN A 616 2.45 -11.67 -9.53
N ASN A 617 1.31 -11.80 -8.85
CA ASN A 617 1.03 -12.85 -7.89
C ASN A 617 0.54 -14.15 -8.55
N SER A 618 1.27 -14.65 -9.55
CA SER A 618 0.99 -15.92 -10.20
C SER A 618 2.27 -16.73 -10.31
N ARG A 619 2.14 -18.04 -10.41
CA ARG A 619 3.28 -18.91 -10.66
C ARG A 619 3.84 -18.67 -12.05
N SER A 620 4.99 -19.19 -12.35
CA SER A 620 5.50 -19.25 -13.73
C SER A 620 4.48 -20.02 -14.58
N GLY A 621 4.03 -19.42 -15.68
CA GLY A 621 2.86 -19.81 -16.46
C GLY A 621 2.94 -21.11 -17.26
N TYR A 622 3.41 -22.19 -16.63
CA TYR A 622 3.25 -23.54 -17.21
C TYR A 622 2.49 -24.43 -16.25
N THR A 623 1.50 -25.11 -16.76
CA THR A 623 0.77 -26.16 -16.06
C THR A 623 1.32 -27.52 -16.53
N LEU A 624 1.94 -28.26 -15.63
CA LEU A 624 2.14 -29.69 -15.84
C LEU A 624 0.81 -30.37 -15.49
N THR A 625 0.09 -30.88 -16.48
CA THR A 625 -1.12 -31.66 -16.23
C THR A 625 -0.75 -33.04 -15.65
N THR A 626 -1.50 -33.47 -14.66
CA THR A 626 -1.43 -34.82 -14.07
C THR A 626 -1.74 -35.85 -15.16
N GLY A 627 -0.74 -36.66 -15.56
CA GLY A 627 -0.91 -37.72 -16.55
C GLY A 627 0.21 -37.82 -17.56
N GLY A 628 1.22 -36.96 -17.52
CA GLY A 628 2.43 -37.07 -18.35
C GLY A 628 2.33 -36.60 -19.78
N GLU A 629 1.15 -36.21 -20.27
CA GLU A 629 0.98 -35.58 -21.58
C GLU A 629 0.69 -34.10 -21.39
N VAL A 630 1.61 -33.26 -21.86
CA VAL A 630 1.50 -31.79 -21.79
C VAL A 630 0.96 -31.31 -23.14
N ASN A 631 -0.32 -31.01 -23.20
CA ASN A 631 -0.92 -30.36 -24.36
C ASN A 631 -0.94 -28.84 -24.16
N ASN A 632 -0.14 -28.11 -24.97
CA ASN A 632 -0.13 -26.64 -25.07
C ASN A 632 0.28 -25.86 -23.80
N VAL A 633 1.55 -25.76 -23.52
CA VAL A 633 2.07 -24.90 -22.45
C VAL A 633 2.52 -23.55 -22.99
N ARG A 634 1.83 -22.49 -22.61
CA ARG A 634 2.34 -21.12 -22.75
C ARG A 634 3.31 -20.85 -21.62
N VAL A 635 4.56 -20.52 -21.94
CA VAL A 635 5.57 -20.20 -20.91
C VAL A 635 5.65 -18.69 -20.71
N TYR A 636 4.69 -18.12 -20.00
CA TYR A 636 4.79 -16.74 -19.52
C TYR A 636 5.50 -16.70 -18.17
N GLN A 637 6.60 -15.97 -18.09
CA GLN A 637 7.38 -15.87 -16.86
C GLN A 637 6.94 -14.63 -16.06
N PHE A 638 6.00 -14.79 -15.15
CA PHE A 638 5.51 -13.72 -14.29
C PHE A 638 6.62 -13.04 -13.49
N SER A 639 7.63 -13.79 -13.04
CA SER A 639 8.79 -13.26 -12.30
C SER A 639 9.65 -12.27 -13.10
N LYS A 640 9.66 -12.39 -14.43
CA LYS A 640 10.38 -11.49 -15.34
C LYS A 640 9.52 -10.32 -15.82
N ASN A 641 8.24 -10.30 -15.49
CA ASN A 641 7.27 -9.30 -15.91
C ASN A 641 6.59 -8.60 -14.71
N PRO A 642 7.34 -7.95 -13.82
CA PRO A 642 6.73 -7.15 -12.75
C PRO A 642 5.98 -5.96 -13.34
N LYS A 643 4.91 -5.55 -12.66
CA LYS A 643 4.20 -4.32 -13.00
C LYS A 643 4.83 -3.14 -12.28
N LYS A 644 5.06 -2.04 -13.00
CA LYS A 644 5.80 -0.87 -12.52
C LYS A 644 5.00 0.42 -12.69
N TYR A 645 5.31 1.39 -11.84
CA TYR A 645 4.95 2.79 -12.03
C TYR A 645 6.22 3.59 -12.34
N TYR A 646 6.11 4.50 -13.28
CA TYR A 646 7.19 5.38 -13.67
C TYR A 646 6.95 6.82 -13.23
N ALA A 647 8.00 7.58 -13.06
CA ALA A 647 7.93 8.99 -12.73
C ALA A 647 7.22 9.78 -13.83
N PHE A 648 6.45 10.78 -13.43
CA PHE A 648 5.90 11.73 -14.38
C PHE A 648 7.03 12.59 -14.96
N GLY A 649 6.89 12.98 -16.23
CA GLY A 649 7.78 13.91 -16.88
C GLY A 649 7.72 15.31 -16.27
N THR A 650 8.30 16.27 -16.96
CA THR A 650 8.31 17.65 -16.50
C THR A 650 6.90 18.17 -16.25
N ASN A 651 6.69 18.69 -15.05
CA ASN A 651 5.43 19.27 -14.61
C ASN A 651 5.69 20.63 -13.98
N GLY A 652 4.76 21.56 -14.11
CA GLY A 652 4.89 22.91 -13.58
C GLY A 652 3.62 23.42 -12.93
N MET A 653 3.81 24.25 -11.91
CA MET A 653 2.74 24.97 -11.23
C MET A 653 3.14 26.44 -11.08
N PHE A 654 2.27 27.34 -11.50
CA PHE A 654 2.43 28.77 -11.27
C PHE A 654 1.40 29.26 -10.25
N GLN A 655 1.88 29.97 -9.25
CA GLN A 655 1.06 30.50 -8.17
C GLN A 655 1.24 32.00 -8.03
N ILE A 656 0.13 32.70 -7.85
CA ILE A 656 0.09 34.12 -7.49
C ILE A 656 -0.59 34.25 -6.15
N GLY A 657 0.04 34.92 -5.21
CA GLY A 657 -0.51 35.21 -3.89
C GLY A 657 -0.48 36.70 -3.59
N TYR A 658 -1.57 37.25 -3.10
CA TYR A 658 -1.63 38.59 -2.54
C TYR A 658 -1.88 38.52 -1.03
N ARG A 659 -1.04 39.22 -0.28
CA ARG A 659 -1.20 39.37 1.17
C ARG A 659 -1.42 40.83 1.48
N PHE A 660 -2.56 41.12 2.08
CA PHE A 660 -3.01 42.47 2.49
C PHE A 660 -2.92 42.67 4.00
#